data_538c2c0df443ac99ef0c763f2d8ed66f
#
_entry.id   538c2c0df443ac99ef0c763f2d8ed66f
#
_cell.length_a   1.000
_cell.length_b   1.000
_cell.length_c   1.000
_cell.angle_alpha   90.00
_cell.angle_beta   90.00
_cell.angle_gamma   90.00
#
_symmetry.space_group_name_H-M   'P 1'
#
loop_
_entity.id
_entity.type
_entity.pdbx_description
1 polymer ?
#
loop_
_entity_poly.entity_id
_entity_poly.type
_entity_poly.pdbx_seq_one_letter_code
_entity_poly.pdbx_strand_id
1 'polypeptide(L)'
;MNKQQLASKIWESANKMRSKIEANEYKDYILGFIFYKFLSETEVARLKARDFAEEDLPSLVEDDEETVEFVKGECGYFIAYENLFSTWVAKGGDFEISNVRDALSAFSRNIDPARKRVFDGIFDTLQTGLSKLGTDARSQSKAARDLIYLIKDIPMDGRQDYDVLGFIYEYLISNFAANAGKKAGEFYTPHEVSMLMSEIVSWHLAGRENITIYDPTSGSGSLLINIGKAVARRNGDPDSIKYYAQELKENTYNLTRMNLVMRGILPDNIVARNGDTLEDDWPWFDTVENKDETYDPLFVDAVVSNPPYSQNWDPEDKELDPRFKFGVAPKSKADYAFLLHDLYHLRPDGIMCIVLPHGVLFRGGEEGAIRKNLVENRHIQAIIGLPANIFFGTGIPTIIMVLRKQRETSDVLVVDASKHFVKEGKNNKLRASDIKRVVDAVTTNATVDKFSRLVPIDEIRANDYNLNIPRYVDSSAAAESWDVYATMFGGVPKDEVDALERYWKVWPSLKGQLYRDADGSCLAPATDDVAQVVKENADVRAFLGGYRDATSHLPATLRSRLVDAVDEVDTVAEEEAIAALLKDALAGTALIDGYDAYQALDDAWVGISGDLEVIQTEGKGAVRKVDQNMVVKKKNGKDVEVQDGWAGRILPFALVQEHLLAEDVKKIASRDSRLGEISQEVDEILESFDEEDKGSSAAVNDEGSFVAAELKKAVKAIGKHPENDFEQGLVRAQALLDEEKSLKKANKEARMALEETTKEAIEGLTDAQCDDLLTAKWIEPLQVELLALPEAILSDFIAKVSALNAKYATTYSDVCNQIDDAESQLADMLGQLRGNEYDMAGIAELRKLLGGE
;
A
#
# COMPACT_ATOMS: atom_id res chain seq x y z
N MET A 1 -16.78 2.68 -6.97
CA MET A 1 -15.78 1.88 -7.79
C MET A 1 -14.55 1.66 -6.94
N ASN A 2 -14.10 0.43 -6.74
CA ASN A 2 -12.90 0.17 -5.95
C ASN A 2 -11.61 0.36 -6.77
N LYS A 3 -10.45 0.43 -6.09
CA LYS A 3 -9.13 0.63 -6.73
C LYS A 3 -8.81 -0.37 -7.83
N GLN A 4 -9.18 -1.64 -7.67
CA GLN A 4 -8.92 -2.69 -8.67
C GLN A 4 -9.78 -2.54 -9.92
N GLN A 5 -11.05 -2.17 -9.77
CA GLN A 5 -11.96 -1.91 -10.89
C GLN A 5 -11.50 -0.68 -11.67
N LEU A 6 -11.06 0.37 -10.97
CA LEU A 6 -10.51 1.57 -11.58
C LEU A 6 -9.21 1.26 -12.34
N ALA A 7 -8.29 0.52 -11.72
CA ALA A 7 -7.05 0.06 -12.34
C ALA A 7 -7.30 -0.74 -13.62
N SER A 8 -8.28 -1.65 -13.61
CA SER A 8 -8.66 -2.45 -14.76
C SER A 8 -9.20 -1.59 -15.90
N LYS A 9 -10.09 -0.63 -15.62
CA LYS A 9 -10.63 0.32 -16.61
C LYS A 9 -9.52 1.17 -17.24
N ILE A 10 -8.62 1.68 -16.43
CA ILE A 10 -7.49 2.50 -16.90
C ILE A 10 -6.55 1.67 -17.76
N TRP A 11 -6.26 0.43 -17.35
CA TRP A 11 -5.40 -0.47 -18.11
C TRP A 11 -6.02 -0.88 -19.46
N GLU A 12 -7.32 -1.12 -19.49
CA GLU A 12 -8.06 -1.37 -20.72
C GLU A 12 -7.98 -0.17 -21.68
N SER A 13 -8.14 1.04 -21.14
CA SER A 13 -7.96 2.31 -21.82
C SER A 13 -6.56 2.39 -22.44
N ALA A 14 -5.55 2.12 -21.62
CA ALA A 14 -4.16 2.10 -21.98
C ALA A 14 -3.87 1.14 -23.14
N ASN A 15 -4.36 -0.05 -23.07
CA ASN A 15 -4.14 -1.06 -24.10
C ASN A 15 -4.83 -0.72 -25.45
N LYS A 16 -6.00 -0.09 -25.42
CA LYS A 16 -6.70 0.35 -26.65
C LYS A 16 -5.93 1.43 -27.42
N MET A 17 -5.14 2.26 -26.72
CA MET A 17 -4.38 3.35 -27.34
C MET A 17 -2.91 3.01 -27.62
N ARG A 18 -2.35 1.95 -27.03
CA ARG A 18 -0.94 1.53 -27.22
C ARG A 18 -0.48 1.39 -28.68
N SER A 19 -1.39 1.13 -29.58
CA SER A 19 -1.06 1.00 -31.01
C SER A 19 -0.92 2.34 -31.74
N LYS A 20 -1.23 3.47 -31.06
CA LYS A 20 -1.36 4.79 -31.71
C LYS A 20 -0.53 5.90 -31.06
N ILE A 21 -0.24 5.81 -29.76
CA ILE A 21 0.41 6.87 -28.98
C ILE A 21 1.50 6.23 -28.09
N GLU A 22 2.60 6.93 -27.88
CA GLU A 22 3.64 6.47 -26.96
C GLU A 22 3.14 6.41 -25.52
N ALA A 23 3.57 5.37 -24.78
CA ALA A 23 3.05 5.08 -23.45
C ALA A 23 3.20 6.23 -22.44
N ASN A 24 4.22 7.07 -22.57
CA ASN A 24 4.50 8.23 -21.75
C ASN A 24 3.60 9.45 -22.03
N GLU A 25 3.05 9.57 -23.24
CA GLU A 25 2.15 10.69 -23.59
C GLU A 25 0.69 10.39 -23.24
N TYR A 26 0.35 9.15 -23.17
CA TYR A 26 -1.00 8.62 -23.00
C TYR A 26 -1.67 8.99 -21.68
N LYS A 27 -0.90 9.06 -20.59
CA LYS A 27 -1.38 9.52 -19.29
C LYS A 27 -1.99 10.93 -19.36
N ASP A 28 -1.37 11.82 -20.15
CA ASP A 28 -1.78 13.23 -20.24
C ASP A 28 -3.15 13.38 -20.90
N TYR A 29 -3.49 12.51 -21.85
CA TYR A 29 -4.84 12.50 -22.46
C TYR A 29 -5.90 12.01 -21.49
N ILE A 30 -5.66 10.89 -20.83
CA ILE A 30 -6.63 10.36 -19.87
C ILE A 30 -6.89 11.37 -18.77
N LEU A 31 -5.83 11.92 -18.18
CA LEU A 31 -5.93 12.90 -17.11
C LEU A 31 -6.64 14.18 -17.57
N GLY A 32 -6.34 14.68 -18.78
CA GLY A 32 -7.01 15.85 -19.34
C GLY A 32 -8.52 15.63 -19.53
N PHE A 33 -8.95 14.48 -20.06
CA PHE A 33 -10.38 14.18 -20.21
C PHE A 33 -11.08 13.95 -18.87
N ILE A 34 -10.40 13.29 -17.91
CA ILE A 34 -10.92 13.12 -16.55
C ILE A 34 -11.12 14.48 -15.89
N PHE A 35 -10.13 15.37 -16.01
CA PHE A 35 -10.24 16.70 -15.43
C PHE A 35 -11.35 17.54 -16.10
N TYR A 36 -11.50 17.45 -17.41
CA TYR A 36 -12.62 18.10 -18.09
C TYR A 36 -13.98 17.58 -17.61
N LYS A 37 -14.10 16.25 -17.44
CA LYS A 37 -15.29 15.63 -16.85
C LYS A 37 -15.57 16.20 -15.46
N PHE A 38 -14.53 16.26 -14.62
CA PHE A 38 -14.65 16.80 -13.27
C PHE A 38 -15.15 18.26 -13.27
N LEU A 39 -14.57 19.13 -14.10
CA LEU A 39 -15.01 20.52 -14.19
C LEU A 39 -16.46 20.63 -14.65
N SER A 40 -16.82 19.84 -15.67
CA SER A 40 -18.20 19.80 -16.20
C SER A 40 -19.21 19.32 -15.15
N GLU A 41 -18.90 18.28 -14.40
CA GLU A 41 -19.78 17.75 -13.35
C GLU A 41 -19.84 18.71 -12.13
N THR A 42 -18.71 19.36 -11.79
CA THR A 42 -18.65 20.35 -10.71
C THR A 42 -19.53 21.57 -11.03
N GLU A 43 -19.49 22.07 -12.25
CA GLU A 43 -20.33 23.18 -12.68
C GLU A 43 -21.82 22.82 -12.54
N VAL A 44 -22.23 21.69 -13.09
CA VAL A 44 -23.61 21.20 -12.97
C VAL A 44 -24.02 21.01 -11.51
N ALA A 45 -23.14 20.44 -10.67
CA ALA A 45 -23.42 20.23 -9.26
C ALA A 45 -23.62 21.56 -8.50
N ARG A 46 -22.78 22.57 -8.76
CA ARG A 46 -22.88 23.89 -8.16
C ARG A 46 -24.15 24.63 -8.59
N LEU A 47 -24.50 24.54 -9.87
CA LEU A 47 -25.75 25.13 -10.38
C LEU A 47 -26.96 24.46 -9.73
N LYS A 48 -26.97 23.13 -9.61
CA LYS A 48 -28.05 22.41 -8.91
C LYS A 48 -28.16 22.82 -7.43
N ALA A 49 -27.03 23.07 -6.77
CA ALA A 49 -27.01 23.57 -5.38
C ALA A 49 -27.56 25.02 -5.26
N ARG A 50 -27.70 25.75 -6.39
CA ARG A 50 -28.31 27.06 -6.50
C ARG A 50 -29.72 27.02 -7.10
N ASP A 51 -30.41 25.87 -6.92
CA ASP A 51 -31.78 25.65 -7.42
C ASP A 51 -31.95 25.65 -8.96
N PHE A 52 -30.86 25.45 -9.70
CA PHE A 52 -30.92 25.27 -11.15
C PHE A 52 -31.44 23.86 -11.47
N ALA A 53 -32.58 23.77 -12.14
CA ALA A 53 -33.16 22.47 -12.49
C ALA A 53 -32.39 21.83 -13.66
N GLU A 54 -32.48 20.51 -13.77
CA GLU A 54 -31.85 19.78 -14.87
C GLU A 54 -32.42 20.21 -16.24
N GLU A 55 -33.66 20.61 -16.25
CA GLU A 55 -34.39 21.11 -17.42
C GLU A 55 -33.87 22.48 -17.89
N ASP A 56 -33.20 23.24 -17.02
CA ASP A 56 -32.63 24.54 -17.29
C ASP A 56 -31.20 24.45 -17.88
N LEU A 57 -30.52 23.33 -17.75
CA LEU A 57 -29.16 23.16 -18.27
C LEU A 57 -28.98 23.49 -19.75
N PRO A 58 -29.94 23.20 -20.66
CA PRO A 58 -29.86 23.61 -22.07
C PRO A 58 -29.80 25.13 -22.29
N SER A 59 -30.14 25.95 -21.29
CA SER A 59 -30.01 27.42 -21.38
C SER A 59 -28.60 27.94 -21.16
N LEU A 60 -27.65 27.09 -20.74
CA LEU A 60 -26.24 27.43 -20.59
C LEU A 60 -25.60 27.67 -21.97
N VAL A 61 -25.68 28.89 -22.46
CA VAL A 61 -25.12 29.30 -23.76
C VAL A 61 -24.18 30.50 -23.59
N GLU A 62 -23.16 30.59 -24.46
CA GLU A 62 -22.17 31.68 -24.39
C GLU A 62 -22.76 33.07 -24.67
N ASP A 63 -23.90 33.15 -25.37
CA ASP A 63 -24.56 34.40 -25.71
C ASP A 63 -25.37 35.03 -24.53
N ASP A 64 -25.59 34.31 -23.47
CA ASP A 64 -26.22 34.78 -22.24
C ASP A 64 -25.19 35.31 -21.25
N GLU A 65 -24.80 36.57 -21.40
CA GLU A 65 -23.74 37.18 -20.57
C GLU A 65 -24.06 37.13 -19.07
N GLU A 66 -25.33 37.24 -18.67
CA GLU A 66 -25.72 37.23 -17.26
C GLU A 66 -25.48 35.86 -16.61
N THR A 67 -25.91 34.83 -17.29
CA THR A 67 -25.67 33.43 -16.86
C THR A 67 -24.17 33.10 -16.88
N VAL A 68 -23.45 33.51 -17.92
CA VAL A 68 -21.99 33.29 -18.04
C VAL A 68 -21.26 33.95 -16.88
N GLU A 69 -21.51 35.20 -16.53
CA GLU A 69 -20.86 35.92 -15.44
C GLU A 69 -21.23 35.30 -14.06
N PHE A 70 -22.48 34.89 -13.89
CA PHE A 70 -22.90 34.17 -12.67
C PHE A 70 -22.12 32.89 -12.49
N VAL A 71 -22.04 32.02 -13.51
CA VAL A 71 -21.33 30.74 -13.44
C VAL A 71 -19.82 30.92 -13.23
N LYS A 72 -19.20 31.91 -13.91
CA LYS A 72 -17.81 32.29 -13.70
C LYS A 72 -17.56 32.72 -12.25
N GLY A 73 -18.46 33.46 -11.65
CA GLY A 73 -18.36 33.85 -10.25
C GLY A 73 -18.36 32.65 -9.29
N GLU A 74 -19.21 31.68 -9.58
CA GLU A 74 -19.34 30.47 -8.75
C GLU A 74 -18.20 29.44 -8.99
N CYS A 75 -17.82 29.21 -10.25
CA CYS A 75 -16.91 28.13 -10.66
C CYS A 75 -15.50 28.61 -10.99
N GLY A 76 -15.35 29.88 -11.39
CA GLY A 76 -14.11 30.42 -11.94
C GLY A 76 -13.94 30.18 -13.45
N TYR A 77 -14.93 29.54 -14.08
CA TYR A 77 -15.00 29.24 -15.50
C TYR A 77 -16.45 29.03 -15.91
N PHE A 78 -16.72 28.94 -17.22
CA PHE A 78 -18.04 28.60 -17.76
C PHE A 78 -17.89 27.54 -18.88
N ILE A 79 -18.77 26.54 -18.87
CA ILE A 79 -18.90 25.49 -19.88
C ILE A 79 -20.32 25.49 -20.41
N ALA A 80 -20.50 25.84 -21.70
CA ALA A 80 -21.82 25.83 -22.33
C ALA A 80 -22.40 24.42 -22.39
N TYR A 81 -23.73 24.30 -22.37
CA TYR A 81 -24.45 23.00 -22.38
C TYR A 81 -23.95 22.02 -23.44
N GLU A 82 -23.75 22.54 -24.69
CA GLU A 82 -23.26 21.70 -25.80
C GLU A 82 -21.88 21.11 -25.56
N ASN A 83 -21.09 21.73 -24.67
CA ASN A 83 -19.74 21.38 -24.31
C ASN A 83 -19.65 20.59 -23.00
N LEU A 84 -20.76 20.39 -22.25
CA LEU A 84 -20.76 19.55 -21.06
C LEU A 84 -20.36 18.13 -21.40
N PHE A 85 -19.63 17.49 -20.50
CA PHE A 85 -19.20 16.10 -20.68
C PHE A 85 -20.38 15.13 -20.82
N SER A 86 -21.48 15.36 -20.10
CA SER A 86 -22.73 14.62 -20.20
C SER A 86 -23.34 14.74 -21.60
N THR A 87 -23.30 15.93 -22.20
CA THR A 87 -23.76 16.17 -23.57
C THR A 87 -22.91 15.43 -24.58
N TRP A 88 -21.59 15.35 -24.40
CA TRP A 88 -20.72 14.56 -25.25
C TRP A 88 -21.08 13.06 -25.21
N VAL A 89 -21.34 12.53 -24.01
CA VAL A 89 -21.79 11.15 -23.84
C VAL A 89 -23.13 10.91 -24.53
N ALA A 90 -24.08 11.85 -24.44
CA ALA A 90 -25.40 11.77 -25.04
C ALA A 90 -25.35 11.80 -26.58
N LYS A 91 -24.40 12.52 -27.21
CA LYS A 91 -24.20 12.52 -28.68
C LYS A 91 -23.88 11.16 -29.26
N GLY A 92 -23.33 10.23 -28.48
CA GLY A 92 -23.08 8.86 -28.90
C GLY A 92 -22.32 8.75 -30.20
N GLY A 93 -22.97 8.25 -31.27
CA GLY A 93 -22.39 8.06 -32.60
C GLY A 93 -22.06 9.39 -33.32
N ASP A 94 -22.77 10.44 -33.02
CA ASP A 94 -22.65 11.77 -33.65
C ASP A 94 -21.56 12.63 -32.99
N PHE A 95 -20.88 12.11 -31.95
CA PHE A 95 -19.75 12.81 -31.31
C PHE A 95 -18.55 12.85 -32.27
N GLU A 96 -17.99 14.05 -32.45
CA GLU A 96 -16.81 14.31 -33.25
C GLU A 96 -15.67 14.95 -32.44
N ILE A 97 -14.42 14.78 -32.90
CA ILE A 97 -13.24 15.38 -32.25
C ILE A 97 -13.27 16.91 -32.26
N SER A 98 -14.00 17.52 -33.20
CA SER A 98 -14.28 18.98 -33.23
C SER A 98 -14.98 19.43 -31.97
N ASN A 99 -15.92 18.65 -31.43
CA ASN A 99 -16.60 18.98 -30.18
C ASN A 99 -15.63 19.19 -29.02
N VAL A 100 -14.55 18.38 -28.94
CA VAL A 100 -13.50 18.57 -27.91
C VAL A 100 -12.71 19.85 -28.19
N ARG A 101 -12.27 20.07 -29.44
CA ARG A 101 -11.47 21.26 -29.79
C ARG A 101 -12.24 22.56 -29.51
N ASP A 102 -13.49 22.58 -29.90
CA ASP A 102 -14.36 23.75 -29.72
C ASP A 102 -14.61 24.02 -28.24
N ALA A 103 -14.88 22.97 -27.49
CA ALA A 103 -15.09 23.04 -26.05
C ALA A 103 -13.85 23.52 -25.28
N LEU A 104 -12.65 23.02 -25.61
CA LEU A 104 -11.40 23.46 -24.95
C LEU A 104 -11.09 24.93 -25.31
N SER A 105 -11.38 25.34 -26.55
CA SER A 105 -11.22 26.72 -26.99
C SER A 105 -12.24 27.65 -26.31
N ALA A 106 -13.49 27.20 -26.15
CA ALA A 106 -14.53 27.88 -25.42
C ALA A 106 -14.19 28.05 -23.95
N PHE A 107 -13.72 26.99 -23.32
CA PHE A 107 -13.27 27.01 -21.92
C PHE A 107 -12.19 28.09 -21.69
N SER A 108 -11.17 28.14 -22.56
CA SER A 108 -10.07 29.12 -22.42
C SER A 108 -10.56 30.58 -22.52
N ARG A 109 -11.61 30.85 -23.32
CA ARG A 109 -12.22 32.18 -23.43
C ARG A 109 -13.09 32.53 -22.21
N ASN A 110 -13.64 31.52 -21.57
CA ASN A 110 -14.64 31.68 -20.52
C ASN A 110 -14.08 31.45 -19.10
N ILE A 111 -12.77 31.67 -18.90
CA ILE A 111 -12.14 31.68 -17.59
C ILE A 111 -12.34 33.05 -16.93
N ASP A 112 -12.73 33.07 -15.65
CA ASP A 112 -12.76 34.27 -14.84
C ASP A 112 -11.37 34.92 -14.78
N PRO A 113 -11.23 36.24 -15.06
CA PRO A 113 -9.94 36.92 -15.02
C PRO A 113 -9.17 36.75 -13.69
N ALA A 114 -9.87 36.69 -12.56
CA ALA A 114 -9.27 36.47 -11.24
C ALA A 114 -8.74 35.05 -11.05
N ARG A 115 -9.25 34.08 -11.82
CA ARG A 115 -8.89 32.65 -11.73
C ARG A 115 -7.95 32.18 -12.85
N LYS A 116 -7.51 33.07 -13.73
CA LYS A 116 -6.61 32.74 -14.85
C LYS A 116 -5.39 31.97 -14.40
N ARG A 117 -4.78 32.33 -13.26
CA ARG A 117 -3.59 31.64 -12.74
C ARG A 117 -3.78 30.13 -12.53
N VAL A 118 -5.02 29.73 -12.26
CA VAL A 118 -5.35 28.31 -11.98
C VAL A 118 -5.76 27.58 -13.26
N PHE A 119 -6.53 28.21 -14.14
CA PHE A 119 -7.17 27.53 -15.27
C PHE A 119 -6.57 27.83 -16.64
N ASP A 120 -5.86 28.97 -16.80
CA ASP A 120 -5.31 29.34 -18.12
C ASP A 120 -4.26 28.33 -18.59
N GLY A 121 -4.35 27.92 -19.86
CA GLY A 121 -3.45 26.94 -20.48
C GLY A 121 -3.52 25.53 -19.89
N ILE A 122 -4.44 25.24 -18.95
CA ILE A 122 -4.49 23.94 -18.24
C ILE A 122 -4.75 22.76 -19.17
N PHE A 123 -5.42 22.99 -20.29
CA PHE A 123 -5.71 21.99 -21.33
C PHE A 123 -4.78 22.04 -22.54
N ASP A 124 -3.73 22.87 -22.56
CA ASP A 124 -2.87 23.05 -23.74
C ASP A 124 -2.22 21.74 -24.18
N THR A 125 -1.77 20.94 -23.24
CA THR A 125 -1.21 19.59 -23.50
C THR A 125 -2.24 18.68 -24.18
N LEU A 126 -3.50 18.68 -23.70
CA LEU A 126 -4.58 17.90 -24.30
C LEU A 126 -4.92 18.45 -25.70
N GLN A 127 -5.08 19.77 -25.85
CA GLN A 127 -5.47 20.41 -27.08
C GLN A 127 -4.46 20.18 -28.22
N THR A 128 -3.17 20.37 -27.95
CA THR A 128 -2.10 20.12 -28.91
C THR A 128 -1.96 18.64 -29.25
N GLY A 129 -2.25 17.78 -28.30
CA GLY A 129 -2.15 16.33 -28.42
C GLY A 129 -3.29 15.68 -29.19
N LEU A 130 -4.46 16.29 -29.34
CA LEU A 130 -5.63 15.69 -30.00
C LEU A 130 -5.34 15.18 -31.42
N SER A 131 -4.40 15.80 -32.13
CA SER A 131 -3.96 15.36 -33.46
C SER A 131 -3.28 14.00 -33.46
N LYS A 132 -2.69 13.56 -32.34
CA LYS A 132 -2.00 12.27 -32.21
C LYS A 132 -2.95 11.09 -31.95
N LEU A 133 -4.24 11.34 -31.66
CA LEU A 133 -5.25 10.31 -31.42
C LEU A 133 -5.56 9.47 -32.66
N GLY A 134 -5.21 9.97 -33.86
CA GLY A 134 -5.42 9.25 -35.11
C GLY A 134 -4.94 10.02 -36.31
N THR A 135 -4.79 9.34 -37.46
CA THR A 135 -4.28 9.91 -38.71
C THR A 135 -5.30 10.81 -39.44
N ASP A 136 -6.57 10.72 -39.09
CA ASP A 136 -7.66 11.49 -39.69
C ASP A 136 -8.74 11.81 -38.63
N ALA A 137 -9.65 12.73 -38.95
CA ALA A 137 -10.71 13.17 -38.03
C ALA A 137 -11.61 12.02 -37.55
N ARG A 138 -11.88 11.03 -38.39
CA ARG A 138 -12.73 9.89 -38.05
C ARG A 138 -12.07 8.98 -37.02
N SER A 139 -10.78 8.70 -37.21
CA SER A 139 -9.99 7.87 -36.26
C SER A 139 -9.75 8.60 -34.93
N GLN A 140 -9.56 9.93 -34.99
CA GLN A 140 -9.47 10.78 -33.79
C GLN A 140 -10.79 10.80 -33.00
N SER A 141 -11.92 11.00 -33.70
CA SER A 141 -13.26 10.98 -33.08
C SER A 141 -13.58 9.63 -32.44
N LYS A 142 -13.18 8.52 -33.10
CA LYS A 142 -13.36 7.18 -32.54
C LYS A 142 -12.54 7.00 -31.26
N ALA A 143 -11.26 7.39 -31.28
CA ALA A 143 -10.36 7.22 -30.12
C ALA A 143 -10.83 8.07 -28.93
N ALA A 144 -11.23 9.35 -29.18
CA ALA A 144 -11.76 10.22 -28.13
C ALA A 144 -13.07 9.67 -27.56
N ARG A 145 -13.96 9.18 -28.39
CA ARG A 145 -15.23 8.57 -27.97
C ARG A 145 -14.99 7.33 -27.10
N ASP A 146 -14.11 6.43 -27.55
CA ASP A 146 -13.77 5.22 -26.80
C ASP A 146 -13.22 5.59 -25.40
N LEU A 147 -12.43 6.67 -25.30
CA LEU A 147 -11.90 7.17 -24.04
C LEU A 147 -13.00 7.80 -23.17
N ILE A 148 -13.87 8.65 -23.73
CA ILE A 148 -15.00 9.27 -23.03
C ILE A 148 -15.92 8.19 -22.44
N TYR A 149 -16.25 7.16 -23.21
CA TYR A 149 -17.10 6.06 -22.75
C TYR A 149 -16.45 5.23 -21.64
N LEU A 150 -15.13 5.17 -21.59
CA LEU A 150 -14.39 4.45 -20.57
C LEU A 150 -14.36 5.21 -19.25
N ILE A 151 -14.19 6.54 -19.31
CA ILE A 151 -14.09 7.38 -18.11
C ILE A 151 -15.45 7.89 -17.59
N LYS A 152 -16.54 7.77 -18.37
CA LYS A 152 -17.85 8.31 -17.99
C LYS A 152 -18.33 7.82 -16.61
N ASP A 153 -18.03 6.57 -16.25
CA ASP A 153 -18.48 5.94 -15.02
C ASP A 153 -17.47 6.10 -13.86
N ILE A 154 -16.36 6.84 -14.07
CA ILE A 154 -15.44 7.15 -12.98
C ILE A 154 -16.11 8.18 -12.07
N PRO A 155 -16.38 7.87 -10.80
CA PRO A 155 -17.02 8.81 -9.89
C PRO A 155 -16.11 9.99 -9.59
N MET A 156 -16.70 11.22 -9.60
CA MET A 156 -15.99 12.47 -9.34
C MET A 156 -16.59 13.24 -8.14
N ASP A 157 -17.42 12.57 -7.36
CA ASP A 157 -18.17 13.17 -6.26
C ASP A 157 -17.39 13.27 -4.95
N GLY A 158 -16.13 12.85 -4.96
CA GLY A 158 -15.25 12.90 -3.77
C GLY A 158 -15.61 11.90 -2.66
N ARG A 159 -16.60 11.04 -2.89
CA ARG A 159 -17.11 10.07 -1.91
C ARG A 159 -16.31 8.76 -1.85
N GLN A 160 -15.17 8.68 -2.50
CA GLN A 160 -14.30 7.51 -2.46
C GLN A 160 -13.27 7.66 -1.34
N ASP A 161 -13.03 6.57 -0.61
CA ASP A 161 -12.05 6.45 0.48
C ASP A 161 -10.60 6.70 0.04
N TYR A 162 -10.38 6.96 -1.24
CA TYR A 162 -9.05 7.12 -1.80
C TYR A 162 -8.97 8.20 -2.87
N ASP A 163 -7.77 8.69 -3.09
CA ASP A 163 -7.43 9.60 -4.16
C ASP A 163 -7.59 8.93 -5.54
N VAL A 164 -8.74 9.12 -6.17
CA VAL A 164 -9.02 8.55 -7.50
C VAL A 164 -7.98 9.00 -8.53
N LEU A 165 -7.62 10.28 -8.57
CA LEU A 165 -6.67 10.80 -9.55
C LEU A 165 -5.23 10.48 -9.21
N GLY A 166 -4.84 10.63 -7.95
CA GLY A 166 -3.53 10.22 -7.50
C GLY A 166 -3.33 8.74 -7.77
N PHE A 167 -4.34 7.90 -7.49
CA PHE A 167 -4.30 6.48 -7.81
C PHE A 167 -4.18 6.24 -9.33
N ILE A 168 -4.95 6.93 -10.16
CA ILE A 168 -4.84 6.81 -11.63
C ILE A 168 -3.43 7.17 -12.09
N TYR A 169 -2.89 8.26 -11.57
CA TYR A 169 -1.57 8.75 -11.92
C TYR A 169 -0.47 7.77 -11.46
N GLU A 170 -0.53 7.31 -10.20
CA GLU A 170 0.39 6.29 -9.67
C GLU A 170 0.35 5.00 -10.49
N TYR A 171 -0.85 4.52 -10.76
CA TYR A 171 -1.07 3.32 -11.54
C TYR A 171 -0.51 3.44 -12.96
N LEU A 172 -0.72 4.58 -13.61
CA LEU A 172 -0.16 4.84 -14.93
C LEU A 172 1.37 4.93 -14.88
N ILE A 173 1.95 5.60 -13.90
CA ILE A 173 3.41 5.68 -13.74
C ILE A 173 4.01 4.33 -13.42
N SER A 174 3.50 3.59 -12.44
CA SER A 174 4.06 2.31 -12.03
C SER A 174 4.08 1.29 -13.17
N ASN A 175 3.05 1.29 -14.02
CA ASN A 175 2.96 0.38 -15.15
C ASN A 175 3.72 0.83 -16.40
N PHE A 176 3.94 2.14 -16.59
CA PHE A 176 4.61 2.69 -17.77
C PHE A 176 6.06 3.08 -17.53
N ALA A 177 6.46 3.46 -16.31
CA ALA A 177 7.85 3.71 -15.97
C ALA A 177 8.73 2.45 -16.10
N ALA A 178 8.16 1.27 -15.90
CA ALA A 178 8.84 -0.01 -16.15
C ALA A 178 9.19 -0.24 -17.63
N ASN A 179 8.49 0.43 -18.55
CA ASN A 179 8.65 0.29 -20.00
C ASN A 179 9.31 1.49 -20.69
N ALA A 180 9.35 2.65 -20.05
CA ALA A 180 10.07 3.82 -20.53
C ALA A 180 11.53 3.72 -20.10
N GLY A 181 12.38 3.11 -20.94
CA GLY A 181 13.81 2.93 -20.68
C GLY A 181 14.46 4.21 -20.16
N LYS A 182 15.01 4.14 -18.95
CA LYS A 182 16.03 5.00 -18.32
C LYS A 182 16.10 6.47 -18.79
N LYS A 183 15.06 7.26 -18.60
CA LYS A 183 15.22 8.69 -18.37
C LYS A 183 14.96 8.93 -16.88
N ALA A 184 16.03 8.82 -16.10
CA ALA A 184 16.06 9.22 -14.70
C ALA A 184 15.68 10.69 -14.60
N GLY A 185 14.65 11.01 -13.81
CA GLY A 185 14.30 12.38 -13.51
C GLY A 185 12.85 12.64 -13.08
N GLU A 186 11.94 11.72 -13.29
CA GLU A 186 10.57 11.87 -12.79
C GLU A 186 10.34 10.83 -11.70
N PHE A 187 10.82 11.10 -10.47
CA PHE A 187 10.53 10.25 -9.31
C PHE A 187 9.23 10.74 -8.68
N TYR A 188 8.19 9.96 -8.85
CA TYR A 188 6.98 10.10 -8.05
C TYR A 188 7.31 9.79 -6.58
N THR A 189 6.88 10.66 -5.66
CA THR A 189 7.04 10.39 -4.23
C THR A 189 6.04 9.31 -3.79
N PRO A 190 6.50 8.15 -3.31
CA PRO A 190 5.60 7.11 -2.82
C PRO A 190 4.66 7.65 -1.75
N HIS A 191 3.43 7.15 -1.75
CA HIS A 191 2.39 7.63 -0.84
C HIS A 191 2.84 7.59 0.62
N GLU A 192 3.51 6.52 1.05
CA GLU A 192 3.98 6.33 2.42
C GLU A 192 5.08 7.32 2.81
N VAL A 193 5.95 7.69 1.87
CA VAL A 193 6.99 8.72 2.09
C VAL A 193 6.33 10.10 2.23
N SER A 194 5.34 10.38 1.37
CA SER A 194 4.55 11.60 1.45
C SER A 194 3.78 11.69 2.77
N MET A 195 3.16 10.60 3.22
CA MET A 195 2.48 10.53 4.52
C MET A 195 3.43 10.77 5.68
N LEU A 196 4.61 10.15 5.68
CA LEU A 196 5.64 10.37 6.72
C LEU A 196 6.04 11.84 6.81
N MET A 197 6.32 12.48 5.66
CA MET A 197 6.66 13.91 5.62
C MET A 197 5.49 14.76 6.11
N SER A 198 4.27 14.40 5.72
CA SER A 198 3.04 15.11 6.08
C SER A 198 2.78 15.10 7.58
N GLU A 199 2.95 13.96 8.23
CA GLU A 199 2.77 13.84 9.68
C GLU A 199 3.81 14.66 10.45
N ILE A 200 5.09 14.65 10.03
CA ILE A 200 6.14 15.45 10.65
C ILE A 200 5.84 16.96 10.52
N VAL A 201 5.43 17.39 9.32
CA VAL A 201 5.14 18.81 9.06
C VAL A 201 3.88 19.27 9.80
N SER A 202 2.79 18.47 9.73
CA SER A 202 1.52 18.82 10.37
C SER A 202 1.64 18.90 11.90
N TRP A 203 2.45 18.01 12.49
CA TRP A 203 2.72 18.06 13.93
C TRP A 203 3.40 19.38 14.34
N HIS A 204 4.35 19.86 13.53
CA HIS A 204 5.04 21.14 13.78
C HIS A 204 4.13 22.36 13.59
N LEU A 205 3.16 22.28 12.67
CA LEU A 205 2.24 23.37 12.34
C LEU A 205 0.92 23.30 13.13
N ALA A 206 0.80 22.37 14.06
CA ALA A 206 -0.40 22.22 14.88
C ALA A 206 -0.75 23.51 15.64
N GLY A 207 -2.02 23.93 15.57
CA GLY A 207 -2.55 25.13 16.21
C GLY A 207 -2.19 26.45 15.52
N ARG A 208 -1.60 26.44 14.32
CA ARG A 208 -1.38 27.65 13.52
C ARG A 208 -2.56 27.95 12.60
N GLU A 209 -2.78 29.20 12.32
CA GLU A 209 -3.76 29.71 11.37
C GLU A 209 -3.08 30.28 10.12
N ASN A 210 -3.80 30.32 8.99
CA ASN A 210 -3.33 30.91 7.71
C ASN A 210 -1.98 30.34 7.26
N ILE A 211 -1.90 29.04 7.18
CA ILE A 211 -0.66 28.30 6.89
C ILE A 211 -0.32 28.39 5.40
N THR A 212 0.97 28.59 5.12
CA THR A 212 1.52 28.62 3.76
C THR A 212 2.48 27.45 3.55
N ILE A 213 2.28 26.68 2.48
CA ILE A 213 3.10 25.52 2.14
C ILE A 213 3.64 25.69 0.73
N TYR A 214 4.92 25.37 0.52
CA TYR A 214 5.59 25.48 -0.77
C TYR A 214 6.27 24.16 -1.17
N ASP A 215 6.05 23.75 -2.40
CA ASP A 215 6.79 22.67 -3.07
C ASP A 215 7.45 23.22 -4.33
N PRO A 216 8.79 23.41 -4.32
CA PRO A 216 9.54 23.94 -5.47
C PRO A 216 9.75 22.93 -6.60
N THR A 217 9.37 21.66 -6.40
CA THR A 217 9.50 20.55 -7.36
C THR A 217 8.24 19.72 -7.38
N SER A 218 7.10 20.40 -7.51
CA SER A 218 5.78 19.88 -7.14
C SER A 218 5.33 18.61 -7.86
N GLY A 219 5.88 18.32 -9.03
CA GLY A 219 5.56 17.13 -9.77
C GLY A 219 4.05 17.03 -10.05
N SER A 220 3.39 16.05 -9.45
CA SER A 220 1.93 15.91 -9.51
C SER A 220 1.16 16.71 -8.46
N GLY A 221 1.85 17.38 -7.53
CA GLY A 221 1.24 18.03 -6.37
C GLY A 221 0.83 17.11 -5.23
N SER A 222 1.12 15.81 -5.32
CA SER A 222 0.71 14.82 -4.31
C SER A 222 1.23 15.15 -2.91
N LEU A 223 2.47 15.65 -2.82
CA LEU A 223 3.10 16.00 -1.55
C LEU A 223 2.35 17.17 -0.89
N LEU A 224 2.05 18.23 -1.65
CA LEU A 224 1.23 19.36 -1.17
C LEU A 224 -0.14 18.92 -0.69
N ILE A 225 -0.82 18.05 -1.44
CA ILE A 225 -2.14 17.53 -1.11
C ILE A 225 -2.12 16.76 0.22
N ASN A 226 -1.18 15.84 0.38
CA ASN A 226 -1.11 15.01 1.59
C ASN A 226 -0.77 15.87 2.84
N ILE A 227 0.15 16.83 2.69
CA ILE A 227 0.48 17.74 3.78
C ILE A 227 -0.70 18.63 4.12
N GLY A 228 -1.37 19.18 3.11
CA GLY A 228 -2.57 19.99 3.34
C GLY A 228 -3.66 19.22 4.10
N LYS A 229 -3.90 17.95 3.72
CA LYS A 229 -4.83 17.08 4.44
C LYS A 229 -4.39 16.85 5.90
N ALA A 230 -3.11 16.52 6.13
CA ALA A 230 -2.60 16.28 7.47
C ALA A 230 -2.65 17.53 8.36
N VAL A 231 -2.36 18.71 7.79
CA VAL A 231 -2.46 20.00 8.48
C VAL A 231 -3.92 20.36 8.77
N ALA A 232 -4.81 20.23 7.78
CA ALA A 232 -6.24 20.51 7.96
C ALA A 232 -6.86 19.58 9.02
N ARG A 233 -6.49 18.32 9.03
CA ARG A 233 -6.91 17.34 10.05
C ARG A 233 -6.57 17.80 11.46
N ARG A 234 -5.39 18.38 11.67
CA ARG A 234 -4.94 18.84 13.01
C ARG A 234 -5.51 20.21 13.39
N ASN A 235 -5.75 21.09 12.43
CA ASN A 235 -6.13 22.47 12.66
C ASN A 235 -7.63 22.76 12.39
N GLY A 236 -8.37 21.82 11.79
CA GLY A 236 -9.81 21.87 11.61
C GLY A 236 -10.31 22.77 10.47
N ASP A 237 -9.43 23.44 9.71
CA ASP A 237 -9.82 24.33 8.60
C ASP A 237 -8.96 24.12 7.36
N PRO A 238 -9.45 23.39 6.35
CA PRO A 238 -8.73 23.16 5.10
C PRO A 238 -8.60 24.43 4.23
N ASP A 239 -9.51 25.39 4.38
CA ASP A 239 -9.55 26.60 3.54
C ASP A 239 -8.56 27.67 4.00
N SER A 240 -8.00 27.54 5.19
CA SER A 240 -6.96 28.43 5.72
C SER A 240 -5.55 28.15 5.20
N ILE A 241 -5.38 27.14 4.34
CA ILE A 241 -4.07 26.70 3.83
C ILE A 241 -3.88 27.25 2.42
N LYS A 242 -2.75 27.94 2.20
CA LYS A 242 -2.34 28.43 0.88
C LYS A 242 -1.17 27.62 0.33
N TYR A 243 -1.31 27.15 -0.89
CA TYR A 243 -0.40 26.24 -1.57
C TYR A 243 0.40 26.96 -2.63
N TYR A 244 1.71 26.89 -2.55
CA TYR A 244 2.65 27.38 -3.55
C TYR A 244 3.31 26.19 -4.22
N ALA A 245 3.33 26.17 -5.54
CA ALA A 245 3.90 25.07 -6.32
C ALA A 245 4.76 25.62 -7.45
N GLN A 246 5.95 25.05 -7.66
CA GLN A 246 6.76 25.34 -8.84
C GLN A 246 7.15 24.03 -9.53
N GLU A 247 7.09 24.01 -10.86
CA GLU A 247 7.39 22.84 -11.67
C GLU A 247 7.97 23.28 -13.02
N LEU A 248 9.09 22.64 -13.40
CA LEU A 248 9.80 22.94 -14.62
C LEU A 248 9.03 22.55 -15.89
N LYS A 249 8.39 21.37 -15.87
CA LYS A 249 7.71 20.83 -17.04
C LYS A 249 6.27 21.28 -17.08
N GLU A 250 5.86 21.90 -18.19
CA GLU A 250 4.53 22.45 -18.38
C GLU A 250 3.41 21.40 -18.18
N ASN A 251 3.56 20.21 -18.73
CA ASN A 251 2.55 19.17 -18.57
C ASN A 251 2.41 18.72 -17.09
N THR A 252 3.50 18.64 -16.35
CA THR A 252 3.51 18.29 -14.93
C THR A 252 3.00 19.45 -14.08
N TYR A 253 3.33 20.68 -14.45
CA TYR A 253 2.76 21.90 -13.86
C TYR A 253 1.23 21.95 -14.00
N ASN A 254 0.72 21.63 -15.19
CA ASN A 254 -0.73 21.55 -15.42
C ASN A 254 -1.35 20.45 -14.55
N LEU A 255 -0.68 19.32 -14.42
CA LEU A 255 -1.13 18.23 -13.54
C LEU A 255 -1.22 18.64 -12.07
N THR A 256 -0.22 19.39 -11.56
CA THR A 256 -0.27 19.94 -10.19
C THR A 256 -1.54 20.77 -9.99
N ARG A 257 -1.84 21.71 -10.93
CA ARG A 257 -3.03 22.55 -10.84
C ARG A 257 -4.32 21.72 -10.90
N MET A 258 -4.41 20.79 -11.83
CA MET A 258 -5.54 19.85 -11.95
C MET A 258 -5.79 19.11 -10.64
N ASN A 259 -4.74 18.53 -10.05
CA ASN A 259 -4.86 17.76 -8.83
C ASN A 259 -5.30 18.60 -7.64
N LEU A 260 -4.75 19.80 -7.47
CA LEU A 260 -5.15 20.70 -6.38
C LEU A 260 -6.63 21.12 -6.51
N VAL A 261 -7.06 21.46 -7.71
CA VAL A 261 -8.48 21.83 -7.98
C VAL A 261 -9.42 20.65 -7.71
N MET A 262 -9.07 19.46 -8.16
CA MET A 262 -9.91 18.28 -7.99
C MET A 262 -10.00 17.81 -6.53
N ARG A 263 -9.10 18.29 -5.67
CA ARG A 263 -9.17 18.08 -4.22
C ARG A 263 -10.05 19.09 -3.50
N GLY A 264 -10.75 19.93 -4.24
CA GLY A 264 -11.61 20.96 -3.67
C GLY A 264 -10.84 22.13 -3.07
N ILE A 265 -9.51 22.23 -3.28
CA ILE A 265 -8.74 23.39 -2.81
C ILE A 265 -9.26 24.62 -3.58
N LEU A 266 -9.59 25.66 -2.82
CA LEU A 266 -10.10 26.90 -3.39
C LEU A 266 -9.09 27.51 -4.37
N PRO A 267 -9.50 27.95 -5.55
CA PRO A 267 -8.59 28.54 -6.53
C PRO A 267 -7.76 29.70 -6.00
N ASP A 268 -8.26 30.47 -5.03
CA ASP A 268 -7.52 31.55 -4.37
C ASP A 268 -6.36 31.07 -3.50
N ASN A 269 -6.42 29.84 -3.06
CA ASN A 269 -5.40 29.21 -2.27
C ASN A 269 -4.34 28.48 -3.11
N ILE A 270 -4.48 28.45 -4.44
CA ILE A 270 -3.53 27.80 -5.35
C ILE A 270 -2.69 28.86 -6.05
N VAL A 271 -1.39 28.83 -5.83
CA VAL A 271 -0.41 29.68 -6.50
C VAL A 271 0.66 28.79 -7.12
N ALA A 272 0.49 28.50 -8.40
CA ALA A 272 1.42 27.62 -9.13
C ALA A 272 2.22 28.42 -10.18
N ARG A 273 3.46 28.01 -10.42
CA ARG A 273 4.37 28.61 -11.36
C ARG A 273 5.06 27.55 -12.22
N ASN A 274 5.13 27.78 -13.53
CA ASN A 274 5.96 27.01 -14.42
C ASN A 274 7.32 27.70 -14.58
N GLY A 275 8.42 27.05 -14.20
CA GLY A 275 9.76 27.59 -14.27
C GLY A 275 10.79 26.71 -13.58
N ASP A 276 12.06 26.96 -13.93
CA ASP A 276 13.20 26.30 -13.28
C ASP A 276 13.43 26.90 -11.89
N THR A 277 13.27 26.13 -10.86
CA THR A 277 13.40 26.54 -9.46
C THR A 277 14.78 27.12 -9.12
N LEU A 278 15.83 26.61 -9.72
CA LEU A 278 17.19 27.07 -9.44
C LEU A 278 17.56 28.34 -10.23
N GLU A 279 16.93 28.57 -11.39
CA GLU A 279 17.17 29.74 -12.24
C GLU A 279 16.14 30.86 -12.00
N ASP A 280 14.86 30.46 -11.89
CA ASP A 280 13.74 31.38 -11.69
C ASP A 280 13.32 31.37 -10.21
N ASP A 281 13.91 32.21 -9.40
CA ASP A 281 13.59 32.35 -7.98
C ASP A 281 12.13 32.81 -7.78
N TRP A 282 11.53 32.40 -6.66
CA TRP A 282 10.21 32.81 -6.23
C TRP A 282 10.29 33.97 -5.22
N PRO A 283 9.43 34.98 -5.25
CA PRO A 283 8.31 35.20 -6.16
C PRO A 283 8.56 36.41 -7.05
N TRP A 284 8.64 36.18 -8.30
CA TRP A 284 8.33 37.26 -9.22
C TRP A 284 6.83 37.39 -9.32
N PHE A 285 6.26 38.53 -8.93
CA PHE A 285 4.84 38.78 -9.18
C PHE A 285 4.61 39.01 -10.67
N ASP A 286 3.81 38.17 -11.32
CA ASP A 286 3.51 38.29 -12.75
C ASP A 286 2.82 39.61 -13.12
N THR A 287 2.34 40.36 -12.10
CA THR A 287 1.64 41.63 -12.24
C THR A 287 2.56 42.86 -12.23
N VAL A 288 3.88 42.67 -12.08
CA VAL A 288 4.79 43.76 -11.91
C VAL A 288 5.61 43.95 -13.17
N GLU A 289 5.55 45.14 -13.74
CA GLU A 289 6.25 45.52 -14.99
C GLU A 289 7.76 45.56 -14.83
N ASN A 290 8.26 45.80 -13.60
CA ASN A 290 9.67 45.89 -13.32
C ASN A 290 10.10 44.95 -12.18
N LYS A 291 10.70 43.82 -12.55
CA LYS A 291 11.16 42.78 -11.63
C LYS A 291 12.25 43.24 -10.65
N ASP A 292 13.10 44.18 -11.06
CA ASP A 292 14.25 44.64 -10.29
C ASP A 292 13.86 45.61 -9.14
N GLU A 293 12.69 46.27 -9.26
CA GLU A 293 12.22 47.24 -8.30
C GLU A 293 11.29 46.62 -7.21
N THR A 294 10.86 45.38 -7.37
CA THR A 294 9.77 44.81 -6.57
C THR A 294 10.04 43.35 -6.14
N TYR A 295 11.29 42.97 -6.00
CA TYR A 295 11.64 41.67 -5.43
C TYR A 295 11.23 41.61 -3.95
N ASP A 296 10.18 40.86 -3.69
CA ASP A 296 9.70 40.52 -2.35
C ASP A 296 9.76 38.99 -2.19
N PRO A 297 10.76 38.46 -1.46
CA PRO A 297 10.97 37.02 -1.39
C PRO A 297 9.82 36.30 -0.68
N LEU A 298 9.39 35.19 -1.26
CA LEU A 298 8.41 34.28 -0.64
C LEU A 298 8.98 33.68 0.63
N PHE A 299 8.25 33.79 1.76
CA PHE A 299 8.54 33.05 2.97
C PHE A 299 7.29 32.30 3.42
N VAL A 300 7.42 30.99 3.65
CA VAL A 300 6.33 30.09 3.97
C VAL A 300 6.56 29.34 5.29
N ASP A 301 5.48 28.81 5.85
CA ASP A 301 5.52 28.06 7.12
C ASP A 301 6.11 26.67 6.94
N ALA A 302 5.89 26.06 5.76
CA ALA A 302 6.51 24.78 5.42
C ALA A 302 7.02 24.75 4.00
N VAL A 303 8.19 24.12 3.80
CA VAL A 303 8.71 23.75 2.48
C VAL A 303 8.89 22.24 2.43
N VAL A 304 8.39 21.63 1.37
CA VAL A 304 8.49 20.19 1.16
C VAL A 304 8.90 19.92 -0.26
N SER A 305 9.81 18.98 -0.46
CA SER A 305 10.28 18.69 -1.81
C SER A 305 10.84 17.28 -1.96
N ASN A 306 10.70 16.76 -3.16
CA ASN A 306 11.42 15.59 -3.65
C ASN A 306 12.09 15.95 -4.99
N PRO A 307 13.22 16.66 -4.95
CA PRO A 307 13.88 17.14 -6.16
C PRO A 307 14.49 16.01 -6.97
N PRO A 308 14.78 16.22 -8.27
CA PRO A 308 15.48 15.25 -9.11
C PRO A 308 16.89 15.00 -8.58
N TYR A 309 17.22 13.72 -8.30
CA TYR A 309 18.48 13.34 -7.65
C TYR A 309 19.68 13.51 -8.58
N SER A 310 20.72 14.15 -8.04
CA SER A 310 22.02 14.33 -8.72
C SER A 310 21.88 14.94 -10.12
N GLN A 311 20.94 15.88 -10.28
CA GLN A 311 20.77 16.64 -11.52
C GLN A 311 21.94 17.59 -11.74
N ASN A 312 22.35 17.78 -13.01
CA ASN A 312 23.25 18.86 -13.39
C ASN A 312 22.51 20.19 -13.32
N TRP A 313 23.20 21.23 -12.87
CA TRP A 313 22.67 22.58 -12.82
C TRP A 313 23.78 23.59 -13.14
N ASP A 314 23.48 24.89 -13.29
CA ASP A 314 24.50 25.91 -13.54
C ASP A 314 24.78 26.75 -12.28
N PRO A 315 25.94 26.57 -11.64
CA PRO A 315 26.34 27.34 -10.47
C PRO A 315 27.00 28.69 -10.80
N GLU A 316 27.14 29.06 -12.09
CA GLU A 316 27.79 30.32 -12.49
C GLU A 316 26.97 31.52 -11.95
N ASP A 317 27.70 32.51 -11.40
CA ASP A 317 27.12 33.72 -10.79
C ASP A 317 26.17 33.49 -9.60
N LYS A 318 26.15 32.31 -9.01
CA LYS A 318 25.27 31.99 -7.85
C LYS A 318 25.90 32.31 -6.49
N GLU A 319 27.16 32.72 -6.42
CA GLU A 319 27.84 33.09 -5.15
C GLU A 319 27.20 34.31 -4.47
N LEU A 320 26.59 35.21 -5.24
CA LEU A 320 25.93 36.40 -4.74
C LEU A 320 24.43 36.18 -4.48
N ASP A 321 23.87 35.05 -4.90
CA ASP A 321 22.50 34.72 -4.67
C ASP A 321 22.26 34.39 -3.18
N PRO A 322 21.36 35.10 -2.48
CA PRO A 322 21.18 34.93 -1.05
C PRO A 322 20.69 33.53 -0.66
N ARG A 323 20.14 32.76 -1.61
CA ARG A 323 19.73 31.36 -1.40
C ARG A 323 20.95 30.49 -1.08
N PHE A 324 22.08 30.75 -1.70
CA PHE A 324 23.28 29.92 -1.61
C PHE A 324 24.34 30.45 -0.62
N LYS A 325 23.92 31.25 0.36
CA LYS A 325 24.82 31.84 1.38
C LYS A 325 25.64 30.81 2.18
N PHE A 326 25.23 29.54 2.22
CA PHE A 326 25.96 28.48 2.91
C PHE A 326 26.92 27.71 2.01
N GLY A 327 27.02 28.10 0.75
CA GLY A 327 27.92 27.56 -0.28
C GLY A 327 27.16 27.19 -1.55
N VAL A 328 27.88 27.12 -2.66
CA VAL A 328 27.32 26.75 -3.97
C VAL A 328 27.54 25.24 -4.19
N ALA A 329 26.52 24.53 -4.57
CA ALA A 329 26.59 23.10 -4.84
C ALA A 329 27.40 22.81 -6.13
N PRO A 330 28.02 21.63 -6.27
CA PRO A 330 28.80 21.29 -7.47
C PRO A 330 27.88 21.21 -8.71
N LYS A 331 28.39 21.63 -9.88
CA LYS A 331 27.67 21.64 -11.16
C LYS A 331 27.02 20.30 -11.53
N SER A 332 27.62 19.19 -11.12
CA SER A 332 27.16 17.85 -11.45
C SER A 332 26.07 17.31 -10.51
N LYS A 333 25.71 18.05 -9.42
CA LYS A 333 24.79 17.60 -8.38
C LYS A 333 24.09 18.76 -7.70
N ALA A 334 22.88 19.03 -8.11
CA ALA A 334 22.04 20.09 -7.58
C ALA A 334 21.40 19.75 -6.22
N ASP A 335 21.68 18.56 -5.64
CA ASP A 335 21.00 18.07 -4.42
C ASP A 335 20.99 19.14 -3.31
N TYR A 336 22.15 19.74 -3.01
CA TYR A 336 22.23 20.83 -2.03
C TYR A 336 21.76 22.19 -2.56
N ALA A 337 21.71 22.41 -3.87
CA ALA A 337 21.15 23.65 -4.40
C ALA A 337 19.64 23.73 -4.12
N PHE A 338 18.90 22.63 -4.33
CA PHE A 338 17.50 22.54 -3.96
C PHE A 338 17.29 22.68 -2.45
N LEU A 339 18.10 21.98 -1.64
CA LEU A 339 18.01 22.12 -0.18
C LEU A 339 18.19 23.56 0.30
N LEU A 340 19.15 24.27 -0.27
CA LEU A 340 19.43 25.66 0.10
C LEU A 340 18.35 26.62 -0.40
N HIS A 341 17.77 26.39 -1.58
CA HIS A 341 16.59 27.11 -2.07
C HIS A 341 15.42 26.94 -1.10
N ASP A 342 15.10 25.70 -0.73
CA ASP A 342 14.03 25.38 0.21
C ASP A 342 14.22 26.07 1.55
N LEU A 343 15.42 25.98 2.11
CA LEU A 343 15.75 26.61 3.38
C LEU A 343 15.67 28.13 3.32
N TYR A 344 15.98 28.74 2.17
CA TYR A 344 15.88 30.19 2.00
C TYR A 344 14.45 30.66 2.13
N HIS A 345 13.50 29.97 1.50
CA HIS A 345 12.07 30.32 1.49
C HIS A 345 11.35 29.98 2.79
N LEU A 346 11.99 29.32 3.73
CA LEU A 346 11.40 28.98 4.99
C LEU A 346 11.32 30.18 5.93
N ARG A 347 10.21 30.39 6.63
CA ARG A 347 10.09 31.34 7.74
C ARG A 347 11.02 30.93 8.89
N PRO A 348 11.41 31.86 9.79
CA PRO A 348 12.29 31.53 10.90
C PRO A 348 11.82 30.37 11.77
N ASP A 349 10.53 30.30 12.06
CA ASP A 349 9.87 29.28 12.87
C ASP A 349 9.24 28.14 12.06
N GLY A 350 9.46 28.15 10.74
CA GLY A 350 8.97 27.14 9.80
C GLY A 350 9.72 25.81 9.87
N ILE A 351 9.21 24.83 9.13
CA ILE A 351 9.79 23.50 8.98
C ILE A 351 9.96 23.14 7.50
N MET A 352 11.02 22.44 7.15
CA MET A 352 11.14 21.84 5.83
C MET A 352 11.49 20.36 5.92
N CYS A 353 10.95 19.60 4.97
CA CYS A 353 11.26 18.20 4.75
C CYS A 353 11.66 18.00 3.29
N ILE A 354 12.86 17.48 3.06
CA ILE A 354 13.37 17.22 1.70
C ILE A 354 13.85 15.78 1.57
N VAL A 355 13.47 15.13 0.47
CA VAL A 355 13.98 13.81 0.11
C VAL A 355 15.26 13.96 -0.70
N LEU A 356 16.30 13.25 -0.29
CA LEU A 356 17.63 13.34 -0.93
C LEU A 356 18.27 11.94 -1.07
N PRO A 357 19.19 11.75 -2.01
CA PRO A 357 19.99 10.53 -2.08
C PRO A 357 20.92 10.44 -0.87
N HIS A 358 21.07 9.26 -0.31
CA HIS A 358 21.89 9.00 0.89
C HIS A 358 23.33 9.57 0.81
N GLY A 359 23.87 9.65 -0.41
CA GLY A 359 25.24 10.18 -0.64
C GLY A 359 25.48 11.60 -0.12
N VAL A 360 24.46 12.47 -0.01
CA VAL A 360 24.60 13.84 0.51
C VAL A 360 25.13 13.88 1.95
N LEU A 361 24.98 12.79 2.69
CA LEU A 361 25.40 12.71 4.09
C LEU A 361 26.92 12.63 4.28
N PHE A 362 27.69 12.20 3.25
CA PHE A 362 29.11 11.90 3.43
C PHE A 362 30.01 12.34 2.28
N ARG A 363 29.47 12.79 1.12
CA ARG A 363 30.30 13.30 0.05
C ARG A 363 31.09 14.53 0.53
N GLY A 364 32.36 14.65 0.06
CA GLY A 364 33.25 15.76 0.36
C GLY A 364 33.09 16.96 -0.57
N GLY A 365 34.13 17.82 -0.66
CA GLY A 365 34.14 18.99 -1.53
C GLY A 365 33.12 20.04 -1.14
N GLU A 366 32.45 20.64 -2.12
CA GLU A 366 31.44 21.69 -1.93
C GLU A 366 30.27 21.19 -1.09
N GLU A 367 29.79 19.94 -1.31
CA GLU A 367 28.71 19.33 -0.51
C GLU A 367 29.12 19.20 0.96
N GLY A 368 30.37 18.82 1.24
CA GLY A 368 30.93 18.75 2.58
C GLY A 368 30.98 20.11 3.28
N ALA A 369 31.37 21.18 2.55
CA ALA A 369 31.39 22.53 3.07
C ALA A 369 29.99 23.06 3.41
N ILE A 370 29.01 22.85 2.52
CA ILE A 370 27.61 23.23 2.76
C ILE A 370 27.07 22.47 3.98
N ARG A 371 27.28 21.16 4.06
CA ARG A 371 26.84 20.32 5.18
C ARG A 371 27.42 20.80 6.51
N LYS A 372 28.70 21.11 6.56
CA LYS A 372 29.33 21.74 7.72
C LYS A 372 28.62 23.03 8.13
N ASN A 373 28.39 23.93 7.18
CA ASN A 373 27.75 25.21 7.43
C ASN A 373 26.32 25.02 7.97
N LEU A 374 25.55 24.06 7.42
CA LEU A 374 24.21 23.75 7.91
C LEU A 374 24.21 23.21 9.34
N VAL A 375 25.15 22.32 9.68
CA VAL A 375 25.30 21.79 11.05
C VAL A 375 25.69 22.89 12.03
N GLU A 376 26.70 23.70 11.72
CA GLU A 376 27.19 24.78 12.59
C GLU A 376 26.12 25.84 12.82
N ASN A 377 25.26 26.11 11.83
CA ASN A 377 24.13 27.02 11.97
C ASN A 377 22.88 26.35 12.55
N ARG A 378 22.97 25.08 13.00
CA ARG A 378 21.91 24.32 13.68
C ARG A 378 20.64 24.13 12.84
N HIS A 379 20.75 24.07 11.50
CA HIS A 379 19.58 23.96 10.64
C HIS A 379 19.04 22.53 10.56
N ILE A 380 19.90 21.51 10.64
CA ILE A 380 19.49 20.10 10.49
C ILE A 380 18.91 19.61 11.82
N GLN A 381 17.61 19.26 11.81
CA GLN A 381 16.90 18.73 12.98
C GLN A 381 16.99 17.20 13.02
N ALA A 382 16.63 16.55 11.90
CA ALA A 382 16.62 15.09 11.84
C ALA A 382 17.06 14.59 10.48
N ILE A 383 17.63 13.39 10.46
CA ILE A 383 17.97 12.62 9.27
C ILE A 383 17.32 11.27 9.41
N ILE A 384 16.49 10.89 8.44
CA ILE A 384 15.71 9.65 8.45
C ILE A 384 16.14 8.83 7.25
N GLY A 385 16.75 7.67 7.50
CA GLY A 385 17.12 6.70 6.47
C GLY A 385 15.90 5.87 6.05
N LEU A 386 15.61 5.86 4.76
CA LEU A 386 14.48 5.11 4.20
C LEU A 386 14.92 3.73 3.68
N PRO A 387 14.00 2.77 3.58
CA PRO A 387 14.27 1.48 2.95
C PRO A 387 14.74 1.63 1.51
N ALA A 388 15.72 0.82 1.09
CA ALA A 388 16.07 0.73 -0.32
C ALA A 388 14.86 0.24 -1.14
N ASN A 389 14.82 0.54 -2.44
CA ASN A 389 13.70 0.16 -3.32
C ASN A 389 12.32 0.67 -2.88
N ILE A 390 12.24 1.74 -2.09
CA ILE A 390 10.97 2.38 -1.76
C ILE A 390 10.48 3.27 -2.91
N PHE A 391 11.38 3.85 -3.68
CA PHE A 391 11.05 4.65 -4.87
C PHE A 391 10.97 3.78 -6.12
N PHE A 392 9.94 4.01 -6.93
CA PHE A 392 9.77 3.30 -8.19
C PHE A 392 10.91 3.60 -9.17
N GLY A 393 11.44 2.56 -9.78
CA GLY A 393 12.48 2.68 -10.84
C GLY A 393 13.90 2.93 -10.35
N THR A 394 14.16 3.02 -9.05
CA THR A 394 15.51 3.15 -8.48
C THR A 394 15.71 2.30 -7.23
N GLY A 395 16.86 1.65 -7.13
CA GLY A 395 17.30 0.96 -5.92
C GLY A 395 18.18 1.81 -4.99
N ILE A 396 18.35 3.10 -5.31
CA ILE A 396 19.23 4.01 -4.56
C ILE A 396 18.63 4.26 -3.17
N PRO A 397 19.39 4.04 -2.07
CA PRO A 397 18.94 4.43 -0.75
C PRO A 397 18.73 5.93 -0.67
N THR A 398 17.61 6.36 -0.11
CA THR A 398 17.24 7.74 0.09
C THR A 398 17.06 8.07 1.56
N ILE A 399 17.06 9.36 1.85
CA ILE A 399 16.80 9.90 3.18
C ILE A 399 15.75 10.99 3.11
N ILE A 400 15.07 11.24 4.23
CA ILE A 400 14.39 12.51 4.47
C ILE A 400 15.27 13.33 5.41
N MET A 401 15.54 14.58 5.05
CA MET A 401 16.20 15.52 5.93
C MET A 401 15.19 16.56 6.39
N VAL A 402 15.06 16.70 7.71
CA VAL A 402 14.18 17.68 8.36
C VAL A 402 15.03 18.85 8.81
N LEU A 403 14.71 20.05 8.34
CA LEU A 403 15.46 21.27 8.67
C LEU A 403 14.53 22.36 9.23
N ARG A 404 15.14 23.27 10.00
CA ARG A 404 14.50 24.48 10.53
C ARG A 404 15.50 25.63 10.48
N LYS A 405 15.01 26.87 10.30
CA LYS A 405 15.88 28.06 10.34
C LYS A 405 16.33 28.41 11.77
N GLN A 406 15.45 28.26 12.74
CA GLN A 406 15.74 28.53 14.15
C GLN A 406 15.48 27.29 15.00
N ARG A 407 16.46 26.93 15.80
CA ARG A 407 16.40 25.82 16.76
C ARG A 407 17.14 26.21 18.04
N GLU A 408 16.59 25.78 19.17
CA GLU A 408 17.21 25.98 20.50
C GLU A 408 18.37 25.00 20.70
N THR A 409 18.24 23.78 20.20
CA THR A 409 19.23 22.71 20.34
C THR A 409 20.11 22.59 19.11
N SER A 410 21.35 22.10 19.30
CA SER A 410 22.32 21.87 18.23
C SER A 410 22.41 20.40 17.82
N ASP A 411 21.85 19.49 18.61
CA ASP A 411 21.95 18.06 18.40
C ASP A 411 21.09 17.63 17.21
N VAL A 412 21.51 16.61 16.51
CA VAL A 412 20.81 16.09 15.32
C VAL A 412 20.24 14.72 15.62
N LEU A 413 18.96 14.54 15.39
CA LEU A 413 18.37 13.22 15.48
C LEU A 413 18.69 12.41 14.23
N VAL A 414 19.27 11.23 14.42
CA VAL A 414 19.51 10.27 13.33
C VAL A 414 18.57 9.08 13.53
N VAL A 415 17.76 8.78 12.52
CA VAL A 415 16.80 7.67 12.51
C VAL A 415 17.15 6.70 11.38
N ASP A 416 17.25 5.43 11.68
CA ASP A 416 17.42 4.37 10.67
C ASP A 416 16.13 3.56 10.52
N ALA A 417 15.29 3.94 9.57
CA ALA A 417 14.09 3.20 9.19
C ALA A 417 14.34 2.19 8.05
N SER A 418 15.59 1.99 7.64
CA SER A 418 15.93 1.16 6.47
C SER A 418 15.51 -0.32 6.58
N LYS A 419 15.25 -0.81 7.80
CA LYS A 419 14.79 -2.18 8.08
C LYS A 419 13.29 -2.29 8.34
N HIS A 420 12.58 -1.17 8.43
CA HIS A 420 11.17 -1.11 8.76
C HIS A 420 10.33 -1.00 7.48
N PHE A 421 9.92 -2.14 6.93
CA PHE A 421 9.12 -2.21 5.72
C PHE A 421 8.51 -3.60 5.52
N VAL A 422 7.52 -3.67 4.66
CA VAL A 422 7.02 -4.91 4.04
C VAL A 422 7.34 -4.93 2.56
N LYS A 423 7.43 -6.12 1.97
CA LYS A 423 7.62 -6.25 0.52
C LYS A 423 6.27 -6.25 -0.19
N GLU A 424 6.13 -5.38 -1.18
CA GLU A 424 5.00 -5.37 -2.11
C GLU A 424 5.54 -5.57 -3.54
N GLY A 425 5.48 -6.80 -4.01
CA GLY A 425 6.09 -7.17 -5.28
C GLY A 425 7.62 -6.96 -5.30
N LYS A 426 8.10 -6.01 -6.13
CA LYS A 426 9.53 -5.69 -6.26
C LYS A 426 9.96 -4.54 -5.34
N ASN A 427 9.03 -3.83 -4.75
CA ASN A 427 9.27 -2.63 -3.96
C ASN A 427 9.16 -2.92 -2.47
N ASN A 428 9.74 -2.04 -1.68
CA ASN A 428 9.54 -1.99 -0.24
C ASN A 428 8.53 -0.89 0.09
N LYS A 429 7.70 -1.11 1.10
CA LYS A 429 6.63 -0.21 1.52
C LYS A 429 6.68 -0.02 3.02
N LEU A 430 6.56 1.23 3.49
CA LEU A 430 6.37 1.53 4.91
C LEU A 430 4.93 1.21 5.31
N ARG A 431 4.75 0.55 6.43
CA ARG A 431 3.44 0.36 7.06
C ARG A 431 3.09 1.60 7.87
N ALA A 432 1.84 1.74 8.26
CA ALA A 432 1.41 2.81 9.14
C ALA A 432 2.17 2.79 10.48
N SER A 433 2.42 1.62 11.03
CA SER A 433 3.25 1.44 12.23
C SER A 433 4.70 1.92 12.06
N ASP A 434 5.29 1.71 10.89
CA ASP A 434 6.65 2.17 10.58
C ASP A 434 6.68 3.70 10.48
N ILE A 435 5.68 4.31 9.81
CA ILE A 435 5.50 5.76 9.74
C ILE A 435 5.34 6.34 11.15
N LYS A 436 4.41 5.80 11.94
CA LYS A 436 4.14 6.24 13.31
C LYS A 436 5.37 6.21 14.19
N ARG A 437 6.16 5.12 14.11
CA ARG A 437 7.42 4.95 14.85
C ARG A 437 8.43 6.04 14.50
N VAL A 438 8.58 6.38 13.23
CA VAL A 438 9.49 7.45 12.78
C VAL A 438 8.98 8.81 13.25
N VAL A 439 7.69 9.09 13.08
CA VAL A 439 7.06 10.35 13.53
C VAL A 439 7.23 10.55 15.02
N ASP A 440 6.94 9.54 15.83
CA ASP A 440 7.10 9.59 17.29
C ASP A 440 8.56 9.87 17.68
N ALA A 441 9.53 9.20 17.03
CA ALA A 441 10.95 9.46 17.29
C ALA A 441 11.36 10.89 16.95
N VAL A 442 10.88 11.43 15.80
CA VAL A 442 11.21 12.79 15.35
C VAL A 442 10.57 13.86 16.24
N THR A 443 9.30 13.68 16.62
CA THR A 443 8.55 14.66 17.39
C THR A 443 9.00 14.72 18.86
N THR A 444 9.44 13.58 19.41
CA THR A 444 9.92 13.49 20.80
C THR A 444 11.46 13.55 20.95
N ASN A 445 12.22 13.57 19.83
CA ASN A 445 13.67 13.42 19.79
C ASN A 445 14.17 12.18 20.53
N ALA A 446 13.44 11.07 20.41
CA ALA A 446 13.71 9.85 21.18
C ALA A 446 14.98 9.14 20.70
N THR A 447 15.79 8.69 21.64
CA THR A 447 16.85 7.71 21.40
C THR A 447 16.29 6.31 21.66
N VAL A 448 16.26 5.49 20.60
CA VAL A 448 15.77 4.10 20.63
C VAL A 448 16.85 3.20 20.08
N ASP A 449 17.19 2.17 20.84
CA ASP A 449 18.26 1.22 20.45
C ASP A 449 18.04 0.68 19.03
N LYS A 450 19.12 0.67 18.23
CA LYS A 450 19.15 0.20 16.84
C LYS A 450 18.19 0.91 15.85
N PHE A 451 17.53 1.98 16.29
CA PHE A 451 16.54 2.68 15.48
C PHE A 451 16.80 4.19 15.40
N SER A 452 16.98 4.88 16.54
CA SER A 452 17.19 6.33 16.51
C SER A 452 18.14 6.79 17.61
N ARG A 453 18.89 7.87 17.34
CA ARG A 453 19.79 8.45 18.31
C ARG A 453 19.87 9.97 18.15
N LEU A 454 19.70 10.69 19.26
CA LEU A 454 20.02 12.11 19.32
C LEU A 454 21.53 12.30 19.46
N VAL A 455 22.16 12.79 18.40
CA VAL A 455 23.62 12.90 18.26
C VAL A 455 24.08 14.30 18.63
N PRO A 456 24.96 14.46 19.64
CA PRO A 456 25.51 15.74 20.00
C PRO A 456 26.37 16.34 18.87
N ILE A 457 26.30 17.68 18.67
CA ILE A 457 27.05 18.37 17.62
C ILE A 457 28.56 18.12 17.73
N ASP A 458 29.11 17.97 18.94
CA ASP A 458 30.55 17.75 19.11
C ASP A 458 30.99 16.37 18.57
N GLU A 459 30.13 15.36 18.63
CA GLU A 459 30.38 14.06 17.98
C GLU A 459 30.35 14.18 16.45
N ILE A 460 29.42 14.99 15.91
CA ILE A 460 29.36 15.25 14.46
C ILE A 460 30.60 15.98 13.98
N ARG A 461 31.09 16.95 14.74
CA ARG A 461 32.37 17.66 14.50
C ARG A 461 33.54 16.68 14.52
N ALA A 462 33.60 15.80 15.51
CA ALA A 462 34.65 14.80 15.65
C ALA A 462 34.66 13.79 14.48
N ASN A 463 33.50 13.55 13.86
CA ASN A 463 33.33 12.75 12.66
C ASN A 463 33.48 13.55 11.34
N ASP A 464 34.07 14.74 11.37
CA ASP A 464 34.30 15.62 10.25
C ASP A 464 33.00 15.93 9.46
N TYR A 465 31.93 16.20 10.19
CA TYR A 465 30.57 16.47 9.66
C TYR A 465 30.03 15.39 8.73
N ASN A 466 30.55 14.19 8.83
CA ASN A 466 29.99 13.02 8.14
C ASN A 466 28.75 12.54 8.88
N LEU A 467 27.59 12.63 8.22
CA LEU A 467 26.28 12.32 8.78
C LEU A 467 25.77 10.93 8.36
N ASN A 468 26.66 10.05 7.88
CA ASN A 468 26.30 8.70 7.47
C ASN A 468 25.65 7.93 8.64
N ILE A 469 24.42 7.48 8.45
CA ILE A 469 23.56 6.91 9.49
C ILE A 469 24.23 5.78 10.28
N PRO A 470 24.88 4.75 9.65
CA PRO A 470 25.50 3.67 10.39
C PRO A 470 26.62 4.06 11.36
N ARG A 471 27.12 5.31 11.28
CA ARG A 471 28.08 5.83 12.25
C ARG A 471 27.47 6.14 13.62
N TYR A 472 26.16 6.40 13.64
CA TYR A 472 25.44 6.87 14.80
C TYR A 472 24.39 5.89 15.28
N VAL A 473 23.79 5.13 14.35
CA VAL A 473 22.79 4.11 14.62
C VAL A 473 23.20 2.84 13.90
N ASP A 474 23.59 1.83 14.67
CA ASP A 474 23.93 0.52 14.12
C ASP A 474 22.70 -0.39 14.18
N SER A 475 21.95 -0.40 13.08
CA SER A 475 20.79 -1.29 12.89
C SER A 475 21.19 -2.66 12.30
N SER A 476 22.48 -2.94 12.14
CA SER A 476 22.94 -4.20 11.57
C SER A 476 22.53 -5.38 12.47
N ALA A 477 22.15 -6.49 11.83
CA ALA A 477 22.08 -7.77 12.54
C ALA A 477 23.48 -8.15 12.98
N ALA A 478 23.61 -8.68 14.19
CA ALA A 478 24.88 -9.25 14.62
C ALA A 478 25.35 -10.27 13.57
N ALA A 479 26.62 -10.21 13.21
CA ALA A 479 27.19 -11.20 12.30
C ALA A 479 26.96 -12.60 12.88
N GLU A 480 26.56 -13.54 12.03
CA GLU A 480 26.43 -14.90 12.46
C GLU A 480 27.83 -15.41 12.88
N SER A 481 27.97 -15.77 14.15
CA SER A 481 29.19 -16.32 14.69
C SER A 481 28.98 -17.80 14.97
N TRP A 482 30.01 -18.60 14.74
CA TRP A 482 30.06 -20.00 15.10
C TRP A 482 31.09 -20.21 16.21
N ASP A 483 30.64 -20.76 17.33
CA ASP A 483 31.54 -21.16 18.41
C ASP A 483 32.29 -22.42 18.00
N VAL A 484 33.62 -22.37 18.04
CA VAL A 484 34.48 -23.48 17.57
C VAL A 484 34.33 -24.71 18.47
N TYR A 485 34.21 -24.50 19.79
CA TYR A 485 34.07 -25.61 20.73
C TYR A 485 32.73 -26.33 20.52
N ALA A 486 31.64 -25.57 20.44
CA ALA A 486 30.31 -26.10 20.17
C ALA A 486 30.22 -26.80 18.80
N THR A 487 30.88 -26.27 17.78
CA THR A 487 30.93 -26.91 16.45
C THR A 487 31.70 -28.25 16.49
N MET A 488 32.74 -28.36 17.30
CA MET A 488 33.53 -29.58 17.38
C MET A 488 32.92 -30.66 18.30
N PHE A 489 32.37 -30.23 19.44
CA PHE A 489 32.00 -31.15 20.50
C PHE A 489 30.52 -31.14 20.88
N GLY A 490 29.75 -30.23 20.30
CA GLY A 490 28.32 -30.07 20.56
C GLY A 490 28.01 -29.16 21.74
N GLY A 491 26.71 -28.97 21.96
CA GLY A 491 26.18 -28.04 22.93
C GLY A 491 25.95 -26.64 22.36
N VAL A 492 25.16 -25.83 23.03
CA VAL A 492 24.81 -24.46 22.65
C VAL A 492 25.60 -23.48 23.50
N PRO A 493 26.35 -22.51 22.91
CA PRO A 493 27.12 -21.55 23.67
C PRO A 493 26.26 -20.74 24.64
N LYS A 494 26.70 -20.55 25.87
CA LYS A 494 25.99 -19.78 26.91
C LYS A 494 25.71 -18.35 26.44
N ASP A 495 26.67 -17.72 25.77
CA ASP A 495 26.53 -16.35 25.28
C ASP A 495 25.42 -16.20 24.22
N GLU A 496 25.23 -17.20 23.34
CA GLU A 496 24.18 -17.19 22.33
C GLU A 496 22.80 -17.43 22.98
N VAL A 497 22.71 -18.25 24.01
CA VAL A 497 21.49 -18.41 24.80
C VAL A 497 21.18 -17.12 25.58
N ASP A 498 22.23 -16.51 26.17
CA ASP A 498 22.10 -15.27 26.95
C ASP A 498 21.74 -14.08 26.08
N ALA A 499 22.05 -14.07 24.80
CA ALA A 499 21.60 -13.07 23.85
C ALA A 499 20.06 -12.97 23.74
N LEU A 500 19.33 -14.00 24.18
CA LEU A 500 17.88 -13.99 24.31
C LEU A 500 17.40 -13.38 25.65
N GLU A 501 18.21 -12.54 26.30
CA GLU A 501 17.98 -11.95 27.62
C GLU A 501 16.59 -11.28 27.75
N ARG A 502 16.08 -10.61 26.71
CA ARG A 502 14.76 -9.97 26.74
C ARG A 502 13.63 -10.94 27.09
N TYR A 503 13.74 -12.21 26.66
CA TYR A 503 12.77 -13.27 26.95
C TYR A 503 13.00 -13.86 28.35
N TRP A 504 14.26 -14.06 28.72
CA TRP A 504 14.60 -14.60 30.04
C TRP A 504 14.21 -13.67 31.18
N LYS A 505 14.18 -12.34 30.95
CA LYS A 505 13.69 -11.39 31.93
C LYS A 505 12.18 -11.52 32.21
N VAL A 506 11.41 -11.91 31.20
CA VAL A 506 9.96 -12.08 31.29
C VAL A 506 9.60 -13.50 31.70
N TRP A 507 10.37 -14.51 31.23
CA TRP A 507 10.15 -15.93 31.50
C TRP A 507 11.38 -16.57 32.21
N PRO A 508 11.68 -16.19 33.48
CA PRO A 508 12.92 -16.56 34.11
C PRO A 508 13.09 -18.08 34.37
N SER A 509 11.97 -18.81 34.58
CA SER A 509 12.01 -20.27 34.79
C SER A 509 12.24 -21.05 33.49
N LEU A 510 11.99 -20.45 32.33
CA LEU A 510 11.96 -21.15 31.04
C LEU A 510 13.37 -21.57 30.59
N LYS A 511 14.39 -20.73 30.85
CA LYS A 511 15.78 -21.04 30.49
C LYS A 511 16.26 -22.38 31.09
N GLY A 512 15.96 -22.63 32.37
CA GLY A 512 16.36 -23.87 33.06
C GLY A 512 15.52 -25.09 32.65
N GLN A 513 14.39 -24.91 31.98
CA GLN A 513 13.59 -25.99 31.40
C GLN A 513 14.03 -26.37 29.98
N LEU A 514 14.56 -25.40 29.23
CA LEU A 514 15.02 -25.61 27.87
C LEU A 514 16.48 -26.04 27.78
N TYR A 515 17.28 -25.67 28.76
CA TYR A 515 18.73 -25.94 28.79
C TYR A 515 19.19 -26.47 30.12
N ARG A 516 20.20 -27.34 30.11
CA ARG A 516 20.93 -27.85 31.28
C ARG A 516 22.41 -27.56 31.12
N ASP A 517 23.12 -27.46 32.24
CA ASP A 517 24.57 -27.28 32.20
C ASP A 517 25.23 -28.46 31.48
N ALA A 518 26.16 -28.15 30.63
CA ALA A 518 27.07 -29.10 29.95
C ALA A 518 28.52 -28.70 30.23
N ASP A 519 29.46 -29.45 29.69
CA ASP A 519 30.88 -29.17 29.87
C ASP A 519 31.32 -27.86 29.22
N GLY A 520 32.17 -27.11 29.93
CA GLY A 520 32.79 -25.90 29.41
C GLY A 520 31.83 -24.69 29.36
N SER A 521 31.90 -23.96 28.27
CA SER A 521 31.10 -22.73 28.00
C SER A 521 29.73 -22.99 27.37
N CYS A 522 29.34 -24.25 27.19
CA CYS A 522 28.13 -24.66 26.50
C CYS A 522 27.04 -25.14 27.45
N LEU A 523 25.82 -25.11 26.98
CA LEU A 523 24.61 -25.70 27.53
C LEU A 523 24.15 -26.85 26.64
N ALA A 524 23.52 -27.87 27.22
CA ALA A 524 22.87 -28.93 26.45
C ALA A 524 21.37 -28.65 26.36
N PRO A 525 20.71 -28.83 25.20
CA PRO A 525 19.26 -28.84 25.13
C PRO A 525 18.67 -29.87 26.11
N ALA A 526 17.66 -29.50 26.87
CA ALA A 526 17.00 -30.35 27.84
C ALA A 526 15.75 -31.05 27.25
N THR A 527 15.32 -30.64 26.09
CA THR A 527 14.15 -31.16 25.39
C THR A 527 14.31 -31.10 23.88
N ASP A 528 13.67 -32.04 23.16
CA ASP A 528 13.55 -32.04 21.72
C ASP A 528 12.27 -31.27 21.27
N ASP A 529 11.28 -31.09 22.14
CA ASP A 529 10.05 -30.36 21.88
C ASP A 529 10.05 -29.03 22.66
N VAL A 530 10.73 -28.05 22.06
CA VAL A 530 10.79 -26.68 22.58
C VAL A 530 9.37 -26.06 22.66
N ALA A 531 8.52 -26.35 21.67
CA ALA A 531 7.19 -25.73 21.59
C ALA A 531 6.27 -26.17 22.75
N GLN A 532 6.32 -27.44 23.09
CA GLN A 532 5.56 -27.98 24.23
C GLN A 532 6.02 -27.35 25.55
N VAL A 533 7.33 -27.35 25.80
CA VAL A 533 7.89 -26.77 27.04
C VAL A 533 7.52 -25.28 27.18
N VAL A 534 7.62 -24.51 26.12
CA VAL A 534 7.24 -23.09 26.12
C VAL A 534 5.76 -22.91 26.46
N LYS A 535 4.85 -23.64 25.81
CA LYS A 535 3.41 -23.54 26.05
C LYS A 535 2.99 -24.00 27.45
N GLU A 536 3.70 -24.95 28.04
CA GLU A 536 3.41 -25.45 29.38
C GLU A 536 4.04 -24.64 30.50
N ASN A 537 5.00 -23.78 30.20
CA ASN A 537 5.72 -22.99 31.19
C ASN A 537 4.79 -22.03 31.96
N ALA A 538 4.98 -21.93 33.27
CA ALA A 538 4.13 -21.12 34.13
C ALA A 538 4.29 -19.60 33.87
N ASP A 539 5.52 -19.13 33.62
CA ASP A 539 5.80 -17.72 33.35
C ASP A 539 5.17 -17.29 32.03
N VAL A 540 5.22 -18.17 31.01
CA VAL A 540 4.59 -17.93 29.69
C VAL A 540 3.05 -17.86 29.84
N ARG A 541 2.47 -18.78 30.59
CA ARG A 541 1.01 -18.72 30.86
C ARG A 541 0.61 -17.49 31.64
N ALA A 542 1.43 -17.06 32.61
CA ALA A 542 1.20 -15.82 33.35
C ALA A 542 1.31 -14.60 32.43
N PHE A 543 2.27 -14.57 31.53
CA PHE A 543 2.41 -13.52 30.50
C PHE A 543 1.16 -13.43 29.60
N LEU A 544 0.69 -14.57 29.06
CA LEU A 544 -0.52 -14.63 28.23
C LEU A 544 -1.77 -14.22 29.01
N GLY A 545 -1.87 -14.63 30.27
CA GLY A 545 -2.96 -14.22 31.17
C GLY A 545 -2.96 -12.73 31.43
N GLY A 546 -1.80 -12.17 31.80
CA GLY A 546 -1.66 -10.72 32.03
C GLY A 546 -1.97 -9.88 30.80
N TYR A 547 -1.59 -10.36 29.61
CA TYR A 547 -1.95 -9.69 28.35
C TYR A 547 -3.48 -9.70 28.08
N ARG A 548 -4.12 -10.85 28.28
CA ARG A 548 -5.58 -10.96 28.14
C ARG A 548 -6.32 -10.05 29.12
N ASP A 549 -5.84 -9.99 30.36
CA ASP A 549 -6.42 -9.12 31.38
C ASP A 549 -6.27 -7.64 30.99
N ALA A 550 -5.08 -7.24 30.51
CA ALA A 550 -4.80 -5.88 30.06
C ALA A 550 -5.69 -5.42 28.88
N THR A 551 -6.03 -6.34 27.98
CA THR A 551 -6.83 -6.07 26.77
C THR A 551 -8.32 -6.37 26.95
N SER A 552 -8.73 -6.98 28.06
CA SER A 552 -10.11 -7.48 28.30
C SER A 552 -11.20 -6.43 28.23
N HIS A 553 -10.89 -5.18 28.58
CA HIS A 553 -11.84 -4.05 28.56
C HIS A 553 -11.98 -3.40 27.19
N LEU A 554 -11.02 -3.63 26.26
CA LEU A 554 -10.98 -2.95 24.97
C LEU A 554 -12.24 -3.17 24.12
N PRO A 555 -12.80 -4.39 23.96
CA PRO A 555 -13.99 -4.58 23.11
C PRO A 555 -15.19 -3.76 23.58
N ALA A 556 -15.44 -3.73 24.89
CA ALA A 556 -16.55 -2.96 25.45
C ALA A 556 -16.33 -1.44 25.29
N THR A 557 -15.09 -0.99 25.47
CA THR A 557 -14.73 0.43 25.29
C THR A 557 -14.86 0.84 23.83
N LEU A 558 -14.37 0.02 22.88
CA LEU A 558 -14.48 0.28 21.45
C LEU A 558 -15.94 0.28 20.99
N ARG A 559 -16.76 -0.67 21.49
CA ARG A 559 -18.19 -0.68 21.20
C ARG A 559 -18.87 0.63 21.63
N SER A 560 -18.61 1.06 22.85
CA SER A 560 -19.19 2.31 23.36
C SER A 560 -18.79 3.53 22.54
N ARG A 561 -17.54 3.58 22.07
CA ARG A 561 -17.00 4.73 21.34
C ARG A 561 -17.39 4.74 19.87
N LEU A 562 -17.44 3.58 19.21
CA LEU A 562 -17.61 3.49 17.76
C LEU A 562 -19.03 3.13 17.35
N VAL A 563 -19.70 2.23 18.10
CA VAL A 563 -21.02 1.70 17.73
C VAL A 563 -22.13 2.47 18.43
N ASP A 564 -22.02 2.61 19.76
CA ASP A 564 -23.07 3.28 20.56
C ASP A 564 -23.11 4.79 20.28
N ALA A 565 -21.96 5.40 19.95
CA ALA A 565 -21.81 6.83 19.63
C ALA A 565 -21.65 7.12 18.12
N VAL A 566 -22.06 6.21 17.25
CA VAL A 566 -21.75 6.21 15.80
C VAL A 566 -22.05 7.53 15.07
N ASP A 567 -23.09 8.24 15.48
CA ASP A 567 -23.51 9.51 14.87
C ASP A 567 -22.62 10.70 15.27
N GLU A 568 -21.82 10.57 16.35
CA GLU A 568 -21.02 11.64 16.94
C GLU A 568 -19.50 11.43 16.77
N VAL A 569 -19.09 10.30 16.19
CA VAL A 569 -17.66 9.96 16.04
C VAL A 569 -16.96 10.92 15.08
N ASP A 570 -15.97 11.67 15.60
CA ASP A 570 -14.99 12.32 14.72
C ASP A 570 -13.96 11.26 14.28
N THR A 571 -14.05 10.84 13.03
CA THR A 571 -13.25 9.72 12.49
C THR A 571 -11.75 9.93 12.65
N VAL A 572 -11.30 11.18 12.69
CA VAL A 572 -9.88 11.53 12.79
C VAL A 572 -9.42 11.55 14.26
N ALA A 573 -10.15 12.25 15.09
CA ALA A 573 -9.82 12.35 16.51
C ALA A 573 -9.96 11.00 17.21
N GLU A 574 -10.91 10.17 16.75
CA GLU A 574 -11.19 8.88 17.34
C GLU A 574 -10.09 7.84 17.04
N GLU A 575 -9.53 7.83 15.84
CA GLU A 575 -8.38 6.98 15.51
C GLU A 575 -7.19 7.26 16.45
N GLU A 576 -6.85 8.54 16.63
CA GLU A 576 -5.77 8.94 17.55
C GLU A 576 -6.08 8.57 19.00
N ALA A 577 -7.34 8.71 19.42
CA ALA A 577 -7.78 8.37 20.77
C ALA A 577 -7.73 6.86 21.02
N ILE A 578 -8.14 6.03 20.06
CA ILE A 578 -8.04 4.57 20.15
C ILE A 578 -6.58 4.13 20.13
N ALA A 579 -5.75 4.72 19.28
CA ALA A 579 -4.30 4.43 19.27
C ALA A 579 -3.65 4.73 20.62
N ALA A 580 -4.02 5.84 21.27
CA ALA A 580 -3.58 6.17 22.61
C ALA A 580 -4.10 5.17 23.65
N LEU A 581 -5.37 4.77 23.57
CA LEU A 581 -5.98 3.76 24.45
C LEU A 581 -5.25 2.41 24.35
N LEU A 582 -4.92 1.96 23.15
CA LEU A 582 -4.16 0.72 22.91
C LEU A 582 -2.75 0.82 23.51
N LYS A 583 -2.08 1.95 23.28
CA LYS A 583 -0.75 2.21 23.83
C LYS A 583 -0.75 2.17 25.36
N ASP A 584 -1.74 2.78 25.99
CA ASP A 584 -1.89 2.82 27.45
C ASP A 584 -2.23 1.43 28.01
N ALA A 585 -3.12 0.69 27.38
CA ALA A 585 -3.47 -0.68 27.76
C ALA A 585 -2.26 -1.62 27.72
N LEU A 586 -1.36 -1.41 26.79
CA LEU A 586 -0.18 -2.26 26.56
C LEU A 586 1.11 -1.75 27.23
N ALA A 587 1.08 -0.55 27.84
CA ALA A 587 2.27 0.10 28.41
C ALA A 587 3.01 -0.75 29.47
N GLY A 588 2.32 -1.65 30.16
CA GLY A 588 2.89 -2.55 31.16
C GLY A 588 3.22 -3.95 30.66
N THR A 589 2.96 -4.26 29.37
CA THR A 589 3.07 -5.60 28.82
C THR A 589 4.45 -5.78 28.16
N ALA A 590 5.32 -6.54 28.84
CA ALA A 590 6.65 -6.82 28.30
C ALA A 590 6.58 -7.59 26.97
N LEU A 591 7.59 -7.43 26.14
CA LEU A 591 7.76 -8.06 24.82
C LEU A 591 6.79 -7.58 23.72
N ILE A 592 5.64 -7.03 24.04
CA ILE A 592 4.68 -6.51 23.06
C ILE A 592 5.17 -5.17 22.54
N ASP A 593 5.23 -5.04 21.22
CA ASP A 593 5.49 -3.75 20.57
C ASP A 593 4.16 -3.00 20.33
N GLY A 594 4.00 -1.84 20.94
CA GLY A 594 2.80 -1.02 20.77
C GLY A 594 2.54 -0.60 19.32
N TYR A 595 3.57 -0.58 18.46
CA TYR A 595 3.41 -0.30 17.04
C TYR A 595 2.79 -1.44 16.24
N ASP A 596 2.95 -2.68 16.70
CA ASP A 596 2.25 -3.82 16.09
C ASP A 596 0.74 -3.75 16.40
N ALA A 597 0.38 -3.34 17.62
CA ALA A 597 -1.01 -3.09 17.97
C ALA A 597 -1.60 -1.89 17.20
N TYR A 598 -0.81 -0.84 16.96
CA TYR A 598 -1.22 0.29 16.10
C TYR A 598 -1.45 -0.17 14.65
N GLN A 599 -0.62 -1.06 14.12
CA GLN A 599 -0.84 -1.61 12.79
C GLN A 599 -2.18 -2.36 12.69
N ALA A 600 -2.49 -3.18 13.67
CA ALA A 600 -3.78 -3.89 13.71
C ALA A 600 -4.97 -2.91 13.73
N LEU A 601 -4.83 -1.79 14.44
CA LEU A 601 -5.84 -0.72 14.43
C LEU A 601 -5.94 -0.06 13.04
N ASP A 602 -4.84 0.35 12.44
CA ASP A 602 -4.80 1.02 11.13
C ASP A 602 -5.43 0.14 10.03
N ASP A 603 -5.07 -1.16 10.01
CA ASP A 603 -5.63 -2.11 9.06
C ASP A 603 -7.17 -2.25 9.20
N ALA A 604 -7.68 -2.22 10.43
CA ALA A 604 -9.12 -2.24 10.70
C ALA A 604 -9.79 -0.88 10.40
N TRP A 605 -9.08 0.23 10.69
CA TRP A 605 -9.62 1.59 10.64
C TRP A 605 -10.05 2.03 9.25
N VAL A 606 -9.38 1.57 8.20
CA VAL A 606 -9.76 1.84 6.80
C VAL A 606 -11.20 1.44 6.52
N GLY A 607 -11.62 0.27 7.02
CA GLY A 607 -13.00 -0.19 6.86
C GLY A 607 -13.99 0.52 7.78
N ILE A 608 -13.57 0.82 9.00
CA ILE A 608 -14.40 1.51 10.01
C ILE A 608 -14.70 2.93 9.58
N SER A 609 -13.68 3.70 9.18
CA SER A 609 -13.84 5.11 8.78
C SER A 609 -14.75 5.27 7.56
N GLY A 610 -14.61 4.40 6.55
CA GLY A 610 -15.50 4.43 5.37
C GLY A 610 -16.95 4.14 5.72
N ASP A 611 -17.21 3.17 6.59
CA ASP A 611 -18.57 2.87 7.07
C ASP A 611 -19.15 4.04 7.90
N LEU A 612 -18.33 4.64 8.77
CA LEU A 612 -18.73 5.81 9.58
C LEU A 612 -19.12 6.99 8.68
N GLU A 613 -18.37 7.30 7.64
CA GLU A 613 -18.72 8.35 6.67
C GLU A 613 -20.08 8.10 6.02
N VAL A 614 -20.34 6.85 5.60
CA VAL A 614 -21.64 6.49 5.02
C VAL A 614 -22.76 6.64 6.04
N ILE A 615 -22.58 6.16 7.28
CA ILE A 615 -23.59 6.26 8.34
C ILE A 615 -23.87 7.73 8.70
N GLN A 616 -22.86 8.56 8.83
CA GLN A 616 -23.01 9.98 9.17
C GLN A 616 -23.67 10.77 8.04
N THR A 617 -23.43 10.39 6.78
CA THR A 617 -24.04 11.05 5.62
C THR A 617 -25.49 10.61 5.39
N GLU A 618 -25.79 9.32 5.51
CA GLU A 618 -27.08 8.74 5.15
C GLU A 618 -27.96 8.39 6.37
N GLY A 619 -27.42 8.54 7.58
CA GLY A 619 -28.04 8.10 8.84
C GLY A 619 -27.79 6.62 9.12
N LYS A 620 -28.01 6.19 10.38
CA LYS A 620 -27.86 4.78 10.83
C LYS A 620 -28.70 3.78 10.02
N GLY A 621 -29.74 4.26 9.32
CA GLY A 621 -30.53 3.45 8.39
C GLY A 621 -29.72 2.89 7.21
N ALA A 622 -28.55 3.43 6.89
CA ALA A 622 -27.67 2.92 5.86
C ALA A 622 -27.19 1.47 6.13
N VAL A 623 -27.09 1.08 7.40
CA VAL A 623 -26.73 -0.29 7.82
C VAL A 623 -27.72 -1.33 7.29
N ARG A 624 -28.99 -0.94 7.09
CA ARG A 624 -30.08 -1.81 6.57
C ARG A 624 -30.25 -1.74 5.06
N LYS A 625 -29.39 -1.00 4.34
CA LYS A 625 -29.51 -0.87 2.89
C LYS A 625 -28.76 -1.97 2.17
N VAL A 626 -29.39 -2.45 1.10
CA VAL A 626 -28.84 -3.45 0.18
C VAL A 626 -28.85 -2.87 -1.22
N ASP A 627 -27.71 -2.93 -1.89
CA ASP A 627 -27.50 -2.44 -3.24
C ASP A 627 -27.40 -3.60 -4.25
N GLN A 628 -27.69 -3.31 -5.52
CA GLN A 628 -27.45 -4.27 -6.58
C GLN A 628 -25.94 -4.49 -6.78
N ASN A 629 -25.50 -5.74 -6.71
CA ASN A 629 -24.12 -6.07 -7.02
C ASN A 629 -23.93 -6.11 -8.55
N MET A 630 -23.37 -5.05 -9.10
CA MET A 630 -23.14 -4.92 -10.54
C MET A 630 -21.76 -5.47 -10.89
N VAL A 631 -21.69 -6.45 -11.79
CA VAL A 631 -20.44 -7.03 -12.27
C VAL A 631 -20.35 -7.01 -13.80
N VAL A 632 -19.15 -6.83 -14.32
CA VAL A 632 -18.91 -6.88 -15.76
C VAL A 632 -18.67 -8.33 -16.18
N LYS A 633 -19.55 -8.87 -17.01
CA LYS A 633 -19.42 -10.22 -17.60
C LYS A 633 -19.25 -10.15 -19.11
N LYS A 634 -18.39 -10.99 -19.66
CA LYS A 634 -18.24 -11.12 -21.12
C LYS A 634 -19.44 -11.84 -21.73
N LYS A 635 -20.23 -11.14 -22.53
CA LYS A 635 -21.34 -11.72 -23.28
C LYS A 635 -21.10 -11.48 -24.78
N ASN A 636 -20.94 -12.54 -25.56
CA ASN A 636 -20.64 -12.50 -27.00
C ASN A 636 -19.38 -11.65 -27.35
N GLY A 637 -18.33 -11.74 -26.51
CA GLY A 637 -17.08 -11.01 -26.71
C GLY A 637 -17.13 -9.51 -26.36
N LYS A 638 -18.25 -9.05 -25.79
CA LYS A 638 -18.43 -7.68 -25.26
C LYS A 638 -18.58 -7.74 -23.76
N ASP A 639 -17.95 -6.80 -23.08
CA ASP A 639 -18.15 -6.60 -21.65
C ASP A 639 -19.52 -5.95 -21.45
N VAL A 640 -20.37 -6.60 -20.66
CA VAL A 640 -21.73 -6.16 -20.34
C VAL A 640 -21.85 -6.14 -18.83
N GLU A 641 -22.25 -5.00 -18.29
CA GLU A 641 -22.59 -4.88 -16.88
C GLU A 641 -23.90 -5.59 -16.60
N VAL A 642 -23.87 -6.55 -15.69
CA VAL A 642 -25.04 -7.33 -15.28
C VAL A 642 -25.11 -7.38 -13.79
N GLN A 643 -26.31 -7.39 -13.26
CA GLN A 643 -26.52 -7.65 -11.84
C GLN A 643 -26.14 -9.09 -11.53
N ASP A 644 -25.26 -9.27 -10.55
CA ASP A 644 -24.82 -10.57 -10.04
C ASP A 644 -25.09 -10.63 -8.53
N GLY A 645 -26.36 -10.70 -8.19
CA GLY A 645 -26.82 -10.72 -6.81
C GLY A 645 -26.92 -9.35 -6.16
N TRP A 646 -26.78 -9.35 -4.83
CA TRP A 646 -26.93 -8.21 -3.95
C TRP A 646 -25.70 -8.02 -3.07
N ALA A 647 -25.47 -6.81 -2.61
CA ALA A 647 -24.43 -6.48 -1.64
C ALA A 647 -25.00 -5.54 -0.58
N GLY A 648 -24.75 -5.81 0.69
CA GLY A 648 -25.09 -4.87 1.74
C GLY A 648 -24.24 -3.62 1.66
N ARG A 649 -24.83 -2.45 1.85
CA ARG A 649 -24.12 -1.16 1.75
C ARG A 649 -23.00 -1.04 2.78
N ILE A 650 -23.25 -1.50 3.99
CA ILE A 650 -22.29 -1.54 5.09
C ILE A 650 -21.99 -2.98 5.50
N LEU A 651 -23.01 -3.81 5.70
CA LEU A 651 -22.84 -5.16 6.20
C LEU A 651 -22.60 -6.18 5.09
N PRO A 652 -21.43 -6.86 5.06
CA PRO A 652 -21.19 -7.95 4.12
C PRO A 652 -22.19 -9.08 4.29
N PHE A 653 -22.71 -9.66 3.21
CA PHE A 653 -23.64 -10.79 3.25
C PHE A 653 -23.09 -11.96 4.06
N ALA A 654 -21.80 -12.28 3.90
CA ALA A 654 -21.17 -13.39 4.62
C ALA A 654 -21.26 -13.21 6.15
N LEU A 655 -21.05 -12.00 6.66
CA LEU A 655 -21.17 -11.70 8.08
C LEU A 655 -22.60 -11.91 8.59
N VAL A 656 -23.60 -11.41 7.85
CA VAL A 656 -25.00 -11.57 8.23
C VAL A 656 -25.43 -13.04 8.17
N GLN A 657 -24.98 -13.77 7.17
CA GLN A 657 -25.21 -15.21 7.03
C GLN A 657 -24.62 -16.00 8.20
N GLU A 658 -23.39 -15.68 8.60
CA GLU A 658 -22.70 -16.32 9.73
C GLU A 658 -23.45 -16.10 11.05
N HIS A 659 -23.89 -14.87 11.32
CA HIS A 659 -24.52 -14.51 12.60
C HIS A 659 -26.01 -14.83 12.69
N LEU A 660 -26.77 -14.64 11.62
CA LEU A 660 -28.23 -14.76 11.64
C LEU A 660 -28.76 -15.97 10.90
N LEU A 661 -28.03 -16.53 9.93
CA LEU A 661 -28.48 -17.61 9.04
C LEU A 661 -27.54 -18.82 9.08
N ALA A 662 -26.82 -19.00 10.19
CA ALA A 662 -25.78 -20.04 10.36
C ALA A 662 -26.27 -21.47 10.04
N GLU A 663 -27.53 -21.79 10.34
CA GLU A 663 -28.10 -23.10 10.06
C GLU A 663 -28.25 -23.37 8.55
N ASP A 664 -28.59 -22.37 7.76
CA ASP A 664 -28.72 -22.52 6.31
C ASP A 664 -27.34 -22.59 5.64
N VAL A 665 -26.36 -21.81 6.14
CA VAL A 665 -24.95 -21.93 5.74
C VAL A 665 -24.42 -23.33 6.02
N LYS A 666 -24.64 -23.87 7.23
CA LYS A 666 -24.24 -25.25 7.60
C LYS A 666 -24.85 -26.33 6.70
N LYS A 667 -26.12 -26.18 6.33
CA LYS A 667 -26.78 -27.14 5.42
C LYS A 667 -26.15 -27.13 4.04
N ILE A 668 -25.78 -25.95 3.52
CA ILE A 668 -25.07 -25.81 2.24
C ILE A 668 -23.68 -26.40 2.36
N ALA A 669 -22.94 -26.08 3.40
CA ALA A 669 -21.60 -26.58 3.65
C ALA A 669 -21.56 -28.13 3.78
N SER A 670 -22.53 -28.70 4.48
CA SER A 670 -22.66 -30.16 4.60
C SER A 670 -22.90 -30.85 3.24
N ARG A 671 -23.70 -30.22 2.36
CA ARG A 671 -23.88 -30.73 1.00
C ARG A 671 -22.64 -30.55 0.12
N ASP A 672 -21.92 -29.46 0.28
CA ASP A 672 -20.62 -29.25 -0.42
C ASP A 672 -19.59 -30.27 0.04
N SER A 673 -19.53 -30.60 1.34
CA SER A 673 -18.67 -31.67 1.86
C SER A 673 -19.05 -33.03 1.25
N ARG A 674 -20.35 -33.34 1.20
CA ARG A 674 -20.82 -34.57 0.58
C ARG A 674 -20.54 -34.65 -0.92
N LEU A 675 -20.59 -33.53 -1.64
CA LEU A 675 -20.17 -33.44 -3.04
C LEU A 675 -18.68 -33.75 -3.21
N GLY A 676 -17.84 -33.28 -2.30
CA GLY A 676 -16.41 -33.62 -2.27
C GLY A 676 -16.18 -35.12 -2.02
N GLU A 677 -16.88 -35.71 -1.06
CA GLU A 677 -16.83 -37.15 -0.78
C GLU A 677 -17.27 -37.99 -2.00
N ILE A 678 -18.36 -37.58 -2.66
CA ILE A 678 -18.85 -38.26 -3.88
C ILE A 678 -17.79 -38.22 -4.99
N SER A 679 -17.13 -37.08 -5.19
CA SER A 679 -16.05 -36.96 -6.17
C SER A 679 -14.94 -37.95 -5.88
N GLN A 680 -14.50 -38.03 -4.61
CA GLN A 680 -13.46 -38.97 -4.19
C GLN A 680 -13.92 -40.43 -4.33
N GLU A 681 -15.15 -40.78 -3.93
CA GLU A 681 -15.68 -42.13 -4.09
C GLU A 681 -15.77 -42.53 -5.56
N VAL A 682 -16.13 -41.61 -6.47
CA VAL A 682 -16.17 -41.84 -7.92
C VAL A 682 -14.79 -42.09 -8.47
N ASP A 683 -13.77 -41.32 -8.04
CA ASP A 683 -12.39 -41.51 -8.44
C ASP A 683 -11.84 -42.85 -7.91
N GLU A 684 -12.12 -43.21 -6.66
CA GLU A 684 -11.76 -44.53 -6.09
C GLU A 684 -12.35 -45.70 -6.87
N ILE A 685 -13.61 -45.59 -7.33
CA ILE A 685 -14.26 -46.61 -8.19
C ILE A 685 -13.50 -46.71 -9.52
N LEU A 686 -13.18 -45.58 -10.14
CA LEU A 686 -12.44 -45.56 -11.43
C LEU A 686 -11.05 -46.17 -11.30
N GLU A 687 -10.36 -45.90 -10.17
CA GLU A 687 -9.02 -46.44 -9.90
C GLU A 687 -9.08 -47.96 -9.62
N SER A 688 -10.19 -48.48 -9.06
CA SER A 688 -10.37 -49.90 -8.78
C SER A 688 -10.54 -50.75 -10.02
N PHE A 689 -10.86 -50.16 -11.18
CA PHE A 689 -11.04 -50.86 -12.45
C PHE A 689 -9.70 -51.10 -13.12
N ASP A 690 -9.50 -52.33 -13.62
CA ASP A 690 -8.32 -52.65 -14.44
C ASP A 690 -8.47 -52.11 -15.86
N GLU A 691 -7.39 -52.16 -16.62
CA GLU A 691 -7.36 -51.64 -18.01
C GLU A 691 -8.26 -52.42 -18.97
N GLU A 692 -8.50 -53.70 -18.70
CA GLU A 692 -9.38 -54.55 -19.48
C GLU A 692 -10.85 -54.19 -19.25
N ASP A 693 -11.20 -53.92 -17.98
CA ASP A 693 -12.53 -53.48 -17.59
C ASP A 693 -12.85 -52.06 -18.15
N LYS A 694 -11.90 -51.13 -18.05
CA LYS A 694 -12.04 -49.79 -18.62
C LYS A 694 -12.25 -49.82 -20.14
N GLY A 695 -11.50 -50.68 -20.83
CA GLY A 695 -11.59 -50.84 -22.29
C GLY A 695 -12.83 -51.63 -22.77
N SER A 696 -13.48 -52.39 -21.88
CA SER A 696 -14.64 -53.25 -22.21
C SER A 696 -15.96 -52.49 -22.28
N SER A 697 -16.04 -51.30 -21.71
CA SER A 697 -17.27 -50.51 -21.54
C SER A 697 -17.16 -49.10 -22.04
N ALA A 698 -18.08 -48.65 -22.91
CA ALA A 698 -18.21 -47.24 -23.29
C ALA A 698 -18.58 -46.32 -22.15
N ALA A 699 -18.80 -46.84 -20.92
CA ALA A 699 -19.13 -46.04 -19.74
C ALA A 699 -17.93 -45.26 -19.18
N VAL A 700 -16.68 -45.67 -19.51
CA VAL A 700 -15.44 -44.96 -19.21
C VAL A 700 -14.82 -44.50 -20.52
N ASN A 701 -14.37 -43.21 -20.56
CA ASN A 701 -13.69 -42.67 -21.75
C ASN A 701 -12.17 -42.91 -21.69
N ASP A 702 -11.47 -42.59 -22.77
CA ASP A 702 -10.01 -42.74 -22.90
C ASP A 702 -9.24 -41.82 -21.87
N GLU A 703 -9.90 -40.82 -21.31
CA GLU A 703 -9.33 -39.90 -20.33
C GLU A 703 -9.56 -40.42 -18.88
N GLY A 704 -10.14 -41.60 -18.69
CA GLY A 704 -10.38 -42.22 -17.41
C GLY A 704 -11.55 -41.57 -16.62
N SER A 705 -12.58 -41.06 -17.31
CA SER A 705 -13.74 -40.46 -16.68
C SER A 705 -15.05 -41.15 -17.11
N PHE A 706 -16.07 -41.16 -16.23
CA PHE A 706 -17.36 -41.74 -16.60
C PHE A 706 -18.11 -40.90 -17.64
N VAL A 707 -18.62 -41.55 -18.68
CA VAL A 707 -19.52 -40.94 -19.65
C VAL A 707 -20.96 -41.15 -19.17
N ALA A 708 -21.56 -40.15 -18.57
CA ALA A 708 -22.84 -40.24 -17.86
C ALA A 708 -23.97 -40.93 -18.71
N ALA A 709 -24.04 -40.65 -20.00
CA ALA A 709 -25.07 -41.28 -20.89
C ALA A 709 -24.81 -42.77 -21.12
N GLU A 710 -23.57 -43.18 -21.30
CA GLU A 710 -23.19 -44.57 -21.52
C GLU A 710 -23.18 -45.37 -20.22
N LEU A 711 -22.73 -44.76 -19.11
CA LEU A 711 -22.86 -45.36 -17.76
C LEU A 711 -24.32 -45.69 -17.44
N LYS A 712 -25.22 -44.75 -17.68
CA LYS A 712 -26.65 -45.00 -17.48
C LYS A 712 -27.22 -46.14 -18.35
N LYS A 713 -26.74 -46.31 -19.58
CA LYS A 713 -27.10 -47.42 -20.46
C LYS A 713 -26.54 -48.75 -19.94
N ALA A 714 -25.28 -48.75 -19.53
CA ALA A 714 -24.61 -49.91 -18.96
C ALA A 714 -25.33 -50.41 -17.69
N VAL A 715 -25.59 -49.53 -16.77
CA VAL A 715 -26.35 -49.84 -15.51
C VAL A 715 -27.75 -50.35 -15.80
N LYS A 716 -28.44 -49.82 -16.83
CA LYS A 716 -29.75 -50.32 -17.25
C LYS A 716 -29.67 -51.72 -17.83
N ALA A 717 -28.60 -52.06 -18.52
CA ALA A 717 -28.35 -53.39 -19.06
C ALA A 717 -28.01 -54.43 -17.97
N ILE A 718 -27.23 -54.03 -16.95
CA ILE A 718 -26.89 -54.88 -15.77
C ILE A 718 -28.12 -55.24 -14.97
N GLY A 719 -29.08 -54.35 -14.85
CA GLY A 719 -30.34 -54.59 -14.12
C GLY A 719 -30.13 -54.59 -12.60
N LYS A 720 -30.81 -55.58 -11.91
CA LYS A 720 -30.84 -55.61 -10.43
C LYS A 720 -29.75 -56.49 -9.81
N HIS A 721 -29.03 -57.26 -10.59
CA HIS A 721 -28.09 -58.27 -10.08
C HIS A 721 -26.77 -58.14 -10.84
N PRO A 722 -25.84 -57.25 -10.39
CA PRO A 722 -24.50 -57.20 -10.99
C PRO A 722 -23.77 -58.53 -10.75
N GLU A 723 -23.07 -59.04 -11.78
CA GLU A 723 -22.45 -60.35 -11.78
C GLU A 723 -20.96 -60.33 -11.31
N ASN A 724 -20.32 -59.14 -11.33
CA ASN A 724 -18.94 -58.97 -10.96
C ASN A 724 -18.68 -57.61 -10.27
N ASP A 725 -17.46 -57.40 -9.78
CA ASP A 725 -17.08 -56.20 -9.06
C ASP A 725 -17.10 -54.93 -9.95
N PHE A 726 -16.74 -55.06 -11.24
CA PHE A 726 -16.83 -54.00 -12.22
C PHE A 726 -18.27 -53.48 -12.40
N GLU A 727 -19.23 -54.43 -12.59
CA GLU A 727 -20.65 -54.07 -12.70
C GLU A 727 -21.20 -53.43 -11.41
N GLN A 728 -20.77 -53.92 -10.23
CA GLN A 728 -21.10 -53.29 -8.93
C GLN A 728 -20.55 -51.89 -8.86
N GLY A 729 -19.29 -51.66 -9.32
CA GLY A 729 -18.70 -50.34 -9.41
C GLY A 729 -19.48 -49.39 -10.33
N LEU A 730 -19.89 -49.83 -11.51
CA LEU A 730 -20.71 -49.02 -12.42
C LEU A 730 -22.07 -48.64 -11.80
N VAL A 731 -22.74 -49.54 -11.12
CA VAL A 731 -24.02 -49.30 -10.45
C VAL A 731 -23.82 -48.27 -9.33
N ARG A 732 -22.75 -48.43 -8.54
CA ARG A 732 -22.42 -47.49 -7.45
C ARG A 732 -22.08 -46.10 -7.99
N ALA A 733 -21.24 -46.02 -9.01
CA ALA A 733 -20.87 -44.77 -9.67
C ALA A 733 -22.09 -44.01 -10.22
N GLN A 734 -23.05 -44.74 -10.88
CA GLN A 734 -24.30 -44.12 -11.35
C GLN A 734 -25.13 -43.56 -10.20
N ALA A 735 -25.23 -44.26 -9.07
CA ALA A 735 -25.96 -43.81 -7.89
C ALA A 735 -25.32 -42.54 -7.30
N LEU A 736 -24.00 -42.50 -7.20
CA LEU A 736 -23.22 -41.35 -6.73
C LEU A 736 -23.38 -40.13 -7.65
N LEU A 737 -23.31 -40.32 -8.95
CA LEU A 737 -23.49 -39.24 -9.94
C LEU A 737 -24.94 -38.70 -9.97
N ASP A 738 -25.93 -39.55 -9.75
CA ASP A 738 -27.31 -39.10 -9.59
C ASP A 738 -27.52 -38.33 -8.27
N GLU A 739 -26.89 -38.77 -7.16
CA GLU A 739 -26.84 -38.04 -5.90
C GLU A 739 -26.11 -36.66 -6.09
N GLU A 740 -24.98 -36.67 -6.74
CA GLU A 740 -24.22 -35.45 -7.06
C GLU A 740 -25.09 -34.43 -7.80
N LYS A 741 -25.75 -34.87 -8.86
CA LYS A 741 -26.64 -33.99 -9.64
C LYS A 741 -27.78 -33.41 -8.81
N SER A 742 -28.36 -34.23 -7.95
CA SER A 742 -29.44 -33.82 -7.05
C SER A 742 -28.94 -32.78 -6.03
N LEU A 743 -27.78 -33.04 -5.41
CA LEU A 743 -27.15 -32.14 -4.46
C LEU A 743 -26.71 -30.83 -5.09
N LYS A 744 -26.09 -30.86 -6.29
CA LYS A 744 -25.71 -29.64 -7.04
C LYS A 744 -26.93 -28.75 -7.32
N LYS A 745 -28.07 -29.37 -7.71
CA LYS A 745 -29.30 -28.62 -7.94
C LYS A 745 -29.82 -28.02 -6.63
N ALA A 746 -29.89 -28.84 -5.58
CA ALA A 746 -30.36 -28.40 -4.27
C ALA A 746 -29.50 -27.29 -3.67
N ASN A 747 -28.16 -27.36 -3.83
CA ASN A 747 -27.25 -26.31 -3.38
C ASN A 747 -27.41 -25.03 -4.18
N LYS A 748 -27.62 -25.12 -5.48
CA LYS A 748 -27.88 -23.93 -6.29
C LYS A 748 -29.16 -23.20 -5.83
N GLU A 749 -30.22 -23.94 -5.64
CA GLU A 749 -31.49 -23.38 -5.14
C GLU A 749 -31.34 -22.83 -3.72
N ALA A 750 -30.65 -23.55 -2.83
CA ALA A 750 -30.37 -23.09 -1.48
C ALA A 750 -29.52 -21.83 -1.41
N ARG A 751 -28.50 -21.71 -2.25
CA ARG A 751 -27.67 -20.49 -2.32
C ARG A 751 -28.45 -19.27 -2.81
N MET A 752 -29.33 -19.45 -3.80
CA MET A 752 -30.19 -18.36 -4.28
C MET A 752 -31.22 -17.96 -3.21
N ALA A 753 -31.79 -18.96 -2.50
CA ALA A 753 -32.71 -18.69 -1.39
C ALA A 753 -32.00 -17.99 -0.22
N LEU A 754 -30.77 -18.43 0.12
CA LEU A 754 -29.94 -17.82 1.16
C LEU A 754 -29.62 -16.36 0.84
N GLU A 755 -29.33 -16.05 -0.42
CA GLU A 755 -29.03 -14.68 -0.86
C GLU A 755 -30.26 -13.77 -0.65
N GLU A 756 -31.45 -14.17 -1.07
CA GLU A 756 -32.66 -13.37 -0.89
C GLU A 756 -33.03 -13.27 0.60
N THR A 757 -32.95 -14.37 1.35
CA THR A 757 -33.16 -14.33 2.81
C THR A 757 -32.18 -13.41 3.53
N THR A 758 -30.90 -13.37 3.06
CA THR A 758 -29.89 -12.46 3.61
C THR A 758 -30.26 -11.00 3.36
N LYS A 759 -30.73 -10.69 2.16
CA LYS A 759 -31.21 -9.35 1.81
C LYS A 759 -32.35 -8.93 2.72
N GLU A 760 -33.38 -9.78 2.81
CA GLU A 760 -34.53 -9.54 3.69
C GLU A 760 -34.11 -9.39 5.16
N ALA A 761 -33.15 -10.19 5.61
CA ALA A 761 -32.59 -10.09 6.96
C ALA A 761 -31.92 -8.74 7.21
N ILE A 762 -31.09 -8.25 6.25
CA ILE A 762 -30.44 -6.94 6.36
C ILE A 762 -31.49 -5.81 6.40
N GLU A 763 -32.45 -5.83 5.50
CA GLU A 763 -33.52 -4.83 5.41
C GLU A 763 -34.42 -4.81 6.66
N GLY A 764 -34.54 -5.97 7.34
CA GLY A 764 -35.36 -6.17 8.54
C GLY A 764 -34.62 -6.08 9.87
N LEU A 765 -33.36 -5.71 9.93
CA LEU A 765 -32.57 -5.65 11.17
C LEU A 765 -33.19 -4.71 12.20
N THR A 766 -33.18 -5.11 13.44
CA THR A 766 -33.45 -4.24 14.60
C THR A 766 -32.22 -3.40 14.92
N ASP A 767 -32.37 -2.31 15.69
CA ASP A 767 -31.23 -1.46 16.10
C ASP A 767 -30.18 -2.28 16.87
N ALA A 768 -30.60 -3.14 17.77
CA ALA A 768 -29.69 -4.02 18.52
C ALA A 768 -28.91 -4.98 17.61
N GLN A 769 -29.54 -5.54 16.60
CA GLN A 769 -28.87 -6.40 15.62
C GLN A 769 -27.91 -5.61 14.73
N CYS A 770 -28.24 -4.37 14.38
CA CYS A 770 -27.30 -3.49 13.69
C CYS A 770 -26.04 -3.26 14.54
N ASP A 771 -26.20 -2.94 15.82
CA ASP A 771 -25.09 -2.67 16.73
C ASP A 771 -24.24 -3.93 16.97
N ASP A 772 -24.85 -5.10 17.08
CA ASP A 772 -24.14 -6.37 17.23
C ASP A 772 -23.36 -6.72 15.95
N LEU A 773 -23.94 -6.53 14.77
CA LEU A 773 -23.27 -6.79 13.50
C LEU A 773 -22.16 -5.77 13.18
N LEU A 774 -22.34 -4.50 13.55
CA LEU A 774 -21.26 -3.51 13.48
C LEU A 774 -20.12 -3.86 14.45
N THR A 775 -20.45 -4.33 15.65
CA THR A 775 -19.44 -4.82 16.61
C THR A 775 -18.66 -6.01 16.02
N ALA A 776 -19.35 -6.97 15.43
CA ALA A 776 -18.72 -8.12 14.77
C ALA A 776 -17.88 -7.72 13.56
N LYS A 777 -18.30 -6.69 12.80
CA LYS A 777 -17.55 -6.21 11.64
C LYS A 777 -16.30 -5.40 12.02
N TRP A 778 -16.42 -4.50 13.00
CA TRP A 778 -15.39 -3.50 13.30
C TRP A 778 -14.45 -3.91 14.44
N ILE A 779 -14.98 -4.54 15.47
CA ILE A 779 -14.26 -4.75 16.73
C ILE A 779 -13.70 -6.15 16.85
N GLU A 780 -14.46 -7.18 16.47
CA GLU A 780 -14.00 -8.56 16.61
C GLU A 780 -12.74 -8.87 15.78
N PRO A 781 -12.60 -8.42 14.50
CA PRO A 781 -11.38 -8.62 13.75
C PRO A 781 -10.17 -7.95 14.41
N LEU A 782 -10.31 -6.70 14.87
CA LEU A 782 -9.25 -6.01 15.61
C LEU A 782 -8.87 -6.76 16.89
N GLN A 783 -9.86 -7.29 17.61
CA GLN A 783 -9.59 -8.08 18.82
C GLN A 783 -8.83 -9.37 18.51
N VAL A 784 -9.18 -10.06 17.42
CA VAL A 784 -8.46 -11.26 16.97
C VAL A 784 -6.99 -10.95 16.66
N GLU A 785 -6.73 -9.88 15.92
CA GLU A 785 -5.37 -9.46 15.61
C GLU A 785 -4.58 -9.06 16.87
N LEU A 786 -5.19 -8.32 17.78
CA LEU A 786 -4.55 -7.98 19.06
C LEU A 786 -4.23 -9.22 19.87
N LEU A 787 -5.12 -10.21 19.94
CA LEU A 787 -4.88 -11.45 20.66
C LEU A 787 -3.84 -12.37 20.00
N ALA A 788 -3.58 -12.18 18.71
CA ALA A 788 -2.53 -12.92 17.99
C ALA A 788 -1.11 -12.39 18.29
N LEU A 789 -0.94 -11.15 18.76
CA LEU A 789 0.38 -10.54 19.01
C LEU A 789 1.26 -11.36 19.98
N PRO A 790 0.80 -11.77 21.18
CA PRO A 790 1.62 -12.58 22.07
C PRO A 790 1.93 -13.95 21.51
N GLU A 791 1.03 -14.56 20.72
CA GLU A 791 1.28 -15.85 20.07
C GLU A 791 2.36 -15.74 18.99
N ALA A 792 2.43 -14.64 18.28
CA ALA A 792 3.49 -14.33 17.30
C ALA A 792 4.86 -14.23 18.01
N ILE A 793 4.91 -13.62 19.20
CA ILE A 793 6.13 -13.53 20.01
C ILE A 793 6.60 -14.91 20.48
N LEU A 794 5.67 -15.77 20.93
CA LEU A 794 5.99 -17.13 21.32
C LEU A 794 6.51 -17.94 20.12
N SER A 795 5.89 -17.79 18.96
CA SER A 795 6.31 -18.47 17.73
C SER A 795 7.71 -18.02 17.30
N ASP A 796 8.02 -16.72 17.35
CA ASP A 796 9.34 -16.17 17.05
C ASP A 796 10.40 -16.70 18.05
N PHE A 797 10.07 -16.71 19.32
CA PHE A 797 10.96 -17.26 20.35
C PHE A 797 11.24 -18.75 20.15
N ILE A 798 10.20 -19.57 19.92
CA ILE A 798 10.34 -21.01 19.65
C ILE A 798 11.20 -21.21 18.39
N ALA A 799 10.98 -20.45 17.34
CA ALA A 799 11.79 -20.53 16.11
C ALA A 799 13.27 -20.21 16.38
N LYS A 800 13.56 -19.16 17.17
CA LYS A 800 14.93 -18.77 17.54
C LYS A 800 15.63 -19.82 18.35
N VAL A 801 14.98 -20.38 19.37
CA VAL A 801 15.56 -21.45 20.22
C VAL A 801 15.77 -22.71 19.40
N SER A 802 14.80 -23.09 18.56
CA SER A 802 14.91 -24.27 17.69
C SER A 802 16.05 -24.14 16.68
N ALA A 803 16.19 -22.97 16.06
CA ALA A 803 17.26 -22.65 15.13
C ALA A 803 18.63 -22.69 15.84
N LEU A 804 18.72 -22.17 17.06
CA LEU A 804 19.93 -22.17 17.85
C LEU A 804 20.35 -23.61 18.24
N ASN A 805 19.41 -24.44 18.63
CA ASN A 805 19.65 -25.84 18.92
C ASN A 805 20.09 -26.61 17.65
N ALA A 806 19.44 -26.40 16.53
CA ALA A 806 19.76 -27.03 15.26
C ALA A 806 21.14 -26.64 14.72
N LYS A 807 21.57 -25.38 14.97
CA LYS A 807 22.87 -24.85 14.54
C LYS A 807 24.05 -25.72 15.02
N TYR A 808 23.98 -26.26 16.23
CA TYR A 808 25.04 -27.06 16.85
C TYR A 808 24.68 -28.55 17.04
N ALA A 809 23.58 -29.00 16.40
CA ALA A 809 23.11 -30.39 16.54
C ALA A 809 24.03 -31.40 15.88
N THR A 810 24.73 -31.04 14.82
CA THR A 810 25.69 -31.90 14.12
C THR A 810 27.10 -31.39 14.39
N THR A 811 27.92 -32.17 15.03
CA THR A 811 29.28 -31.79 15.35
C THR A 811 30.28 -32.26 14.30
N TYR A 812 31.46 -31.64 14.30
CA TYR A 812 32.59 -32.12 13.48
C TYR A 812 32.92 -33.59 13.78
N SER A 813 32.84 -34.00 15.05
CA SER A 813 33.08 -35.41 15.46
C SER A 813 32.03 -36.36 14.86
N ASP A 814 30.75 -35.93 14.79
CA ASP A 814 29.71 -36.77 14.18
C ASP A 814 29.94 -36.92 12.68
N VAL A 815 30.37 -35.84 12.01
CA VAL A 815 30.67 -35.87 10.56
C VAL A 815 31.88 -36.78 10.30
N CYS A 816 32.93 -36.73 11.14
CA CYS A 816 34.07 -37.64 11.02
C CYS A 816 33.64 -39.09 11.19
N ASN A 817 32.82 -39.39 12.21
CA ASN A 817 32.30 -40.74 12.43
C ASN A 817 31.48 -41.24 11.25
N GLN A 818 30.62 -40.37 10.66
CA GLN A 818 29.85 -40.72 9.46
C GLN A 818 30.72 -40.99 8.23
N ILE A 819 31.83 -40.24 8.08
CA ILE A 819 32.82 -40.50 7.03
C ILE A 819 33.47 -41.85 7.22
N ASP A 820 33.96 -42.14 8.44
CA ASP A 820 34.61 -43.40 8.79
C ASP A 820 33.65 -44.60 8.58
N ASP A 821 32.37 -44.46 8.98
CA ASP A 821 31.34 -45.47 8.74
C ASP A 821 31.05 -45.68 7.22
N ALA A 822 30.95 -44.59 6.45
CA ALA A 822 30.74 -44.67 5.03
C ALA A 822 31.93 -45.28 4.28
N GLU A 823 33.18 -44.93 4.67
CA GLU A 823 34.39 -45.54 4.15
C GLU A 823 34.46 -47.04 4.46
N SER A 824 34.10 -47.41 5.69
CA SER A 824 34.03 -48.84 6.11
C SER A 824 32.97 -49.60 5.29
N GLN A 825 31.76 -49.05 5.14
CA GLN A 825 30.72 -49.68 4.33
C GLN A 825 31.13 -49.83 2.85
N LEU A 826 31.80 -48.82 2.29
CA LEU A 826 32.30 -48.86 0.93
C LEU A 826 33.37 -49.92 0.77
N ALA A 827 34.30 -50.04 1.74
CA ALA A 827 35.32 -51.08 1.79
C ALA A 827 34.70 -52.50 1.84
N ASP A 828 33.63 -52.69 2.62
CA ASP A 828 32.90 -53.97 2.70
C ASP A 828 32.18 -54.28 1.38
N MET A 829 31.53 -53.30 0.76
CA MET A 829 30.89 -53.47 -0.56
C MET A 829 31.91 -53.82 -1.66
N LEU A 830 33.08 -53.18 -1.66
CA LEU A 830 34.17 -53.48 -2.57
C LEU A 830 34.68 -54.92 -2.36
N GLY A 831 34.71 -55.45 -1.12
CA GLY A 831 35.08 -56.83 -0.78
C GLY A 831 34.15 -57.88 -1.38
N GLN A 832 32.92 -57.53 -1.76
CA GLN A 832 31.94 -58.42 -2.39
C GLN A 832 32.12 -58.53 -3.91
N LEU A 833 32.85 -57.61 -4.53
CA LEU A 833 33.09 -57.62 -5.97
C LEU A 833 34.00 -58.81 -6.34
N ARG A 834 33.83 -59.30 -7.55
CA ARG A 834 34.63 -60.37 -8.18
C ARG A 834 35.16 -59.88 -9.52
N GLY A 835 36.42 -60.09 -9.80
CA GLY A 835 37.09 -59.70 -11.05
C GLY A 835 38.26 -60.63 -11.36
N ASN A 836 39.05 -60.27 -12.39
CA ASN A 836 40.29 -60.93 -12.68
C ASN A 836 41.38 -60.61 -11.67
N GLU A 837 42.56 -61.18 -11.77
CA GLU A 837 43.65 -61.01 -10.80
C GLU A 837 44.11 -59.55 -10.66
N TYR A 838 44.08 -58.78 -11.72
CA TYR A 838 44.45 -57.36 -11.70
C TYR A 838 43.32 -56.49 -11.05
N ASP A 839 42.07 -56.78 -11.34
CA ASP A 839 40.91 -56.12 -10.74
C ASP A 839 40.89 -56.37 -9.21
N MET A 840 41.15 -57.63 -8.80
CA MET A 840 41.17 -57.97 -7.39
C MET A 840 42.34 -57.31 -6.64
N ALA A 841 43.49 -57.14 -7.28
CA ALA A 841 44.63 -56.41 -6.73
C ALA A 841 44.28 -54.90 -6.55
N GLY A 842 43.61 -54.30 -7.55
CA GLY A 842 43.14 -52.91 -7.46
C GLY A 842 42.08 -52.69 -6.38
N ILE A 843 41.13 -53.63 -6.25
CA ILE A 843 40.11 -53.61 -5.20
C ILE A 843 40.75 -53.70 -3.80
N ALA A 844 41.76 -54.60 -3.64
CA ALA A 844 42.45 -54.73 -2.38
C ALA A 844 43.19 -53.45 -1.96
N GLU A 845 43.85 -52.76 -2.93
CA GLU A 845 44.54 -51.51 -2.63
C GLU A 845 43.52 -50.36 -2.34
N LEU A 846 42.42 -50.33 -3.06
CA LEU A 846 41.34 -49.32 -2.79
C LEU A 846 40.72 -49.54 -1.40
N ARG A 847 40.45 -50.79 -1.02
CA ARG A 847 39.97 -51.12 0.33
C ARG A 847 40.92 -50.64 1.41
N LYS A 848 42.20 -50.82 1.21
CA LYS A 848 43.25 -50.39 2.16
C LYS A 848 43.28 -48.87 2.30
N LEU A 849 43.06 -48.13 1.19
CA LEU A 849 42.96 -46.65 1.21
C LEU A 849 41.72 -46.18 1.99
N LEU A 850 40.65 -46.95 2.02
CA LEU A 850 39.43 -46.70 2.79
C LEU A 850 39.49 -47.24 4.24
N GLY A 851 40.66 -47.58 4.75
CA GLY A 851 40.85 -48.10 6.11
C GLY A 851 40.39 -49.54 6.33
N GLY A 852 40.00 -50.27 5.28
CA GLY A 852 39.69 -51.72 5.35
C GLY A 852 40.95 -52.60 5.41
N GLU A 853 40.93 -53.73 6.19
CA GLU A 853 41.97 -54.72 6.20
C GLU A 853 42.08 -55.52 4.90
#